data_f89a39fbb4482478da3b0966b3a07a43
#
_entry.id   f89a39fbb4482478da3b0966b3a07a43
#
_cell.length_a   1.000
_cell.length_b   1.000
_cell.length_c   1.000
_cell.angle_alpha   90.00
_cell.angle_beta   90.00
_cell.angle_gamma   90.00
#
_symmetry.space_group_name_H-M   'P 1'
#
loop_
_entity.id
_entity.type
_entity.pdbx_description
1 polymer ?
#
loop_
_entity_poly.entity_id
_entity_poly.type
_entity_poly.pdbx_seq_one_letter_code
_entity_poly.pdbx_strand_id
1 'polypeptide(L)'
;MKSSKRAATENNRGISGHMYTLHQRLFHALSLGTRVYDGKESKWQCTDIEIQRHVIRSIASFLDCISGDTLQHPLVKDSLADIVGAIVWILQNKSKAILSMATNVVVNLINVIPNSLLQSYLSDMVHPLSSLLLSHQVDVSISCATALNMIFSNLSMRGEKKVWDILIETETVSRIVSGIWEFSDGVMPIEYFQEMTSLLSAILHRWPASRYNVWNDAKLLEVLEAMCVKPDFSVKVAVLKLYCTIALCGNGAKKLLGKGESLLQIMVLCMGRSHPLSVRTEGFRLAQCLAKNEEGCLKMMSLCCEPIVKAIIDGMTGWTSHSGKIANDQMSLLVEACHLALISRWAGEHHDFLWQQGIDRVLLNLLLNDFQDEPPQKLLSPEEQLSIAQEGLKVNFLLGLRPYVWDILGWLAIHCREDFNPNMHGRERRIDILIACACISFMDSIRKGHQICQNDIADTFRSEAASRAVMMMIYSPCKYIASKARFILYEILRPASKKYLKRLLHMLNNTPSEDNFGMPNMLQTSINLVALVCYSGIPYYQSDIVKNGGIQALMDLIWWCLRNDIHIGRWSLAPHLHNILSERTCCWVCKEDWEGNNILLFYGLWGLAELMHSGSSRNNVEIFGGQLDYTEAEFVSTLQEICSDSTSPGIKWDIVLEAKATESICWRCNVCSKSVPHMHCHKVVLWSSCDYLRALFQSGMLESNSQTIKVPVSWEAMVRLVNWCYTDELPIPPSGCLWDNMDSEERLSVLQPYLELCWLAEFWFLEEVQNISYKVIVSCLDSARHLSIKIIKIAADLSLWKLVEVTANFLAPLYRQLCQSGDLEALDEEVIDMIRTTSVRLSQEG
;
A
#
# COMPACT_ATOMS: atom_id res chain seq x y z
N MET A 1 54.92 -6.46 14.41
CA MET A 1 53.67 -6.07 15.17
C MET A 1 53.88 -4.93 16.22
N LYS A 2 55.05 -4.60 16.69
CA LYS A 2 55.28 -3.47 17.61
C LYS A 2 55.44 -2.10 16.94
N SER A 3 55.82 -2.02 15.66
CA SER A 3 55.97 -0.75 14.94
C SER A 3 54.64 -0.18 14.42
N SER A 4 53.69 -1.03 14.05
CA SER A 4 52.38 -0.63 13.57
C SER A 4 51.48 -0.02 14.68
N LYS A 5 51.65 -0.51 15.94
CA LYS A 5 50.90 0.06 17.08
C LYS A 5 51.44 1.44 17.53
N ARG A 6 52.74 1.73 17.34
CA ARG A 6 53.30 3.06 17.63
C ARG A 6 52.87 4.11 16.63
N ALA A 7 52.85 3.80 15.31
CA ALA A 7 52.37 4.72 14.26
C ALA A 7 50.89 5.07 14.41
N ALA A 8 50.02 4.10 14.78
CA ALA A 8 48.61 4.34 15.03
C ALA A 8 48.35 5.20 16.29
N THR A 9 49.20 5.06 17.33
CA THR A 9 49.07 5.88 18.54
C THR A 9 49.63 7.30 18.38
N GLU A 10 50.62 7.51 17.53
CA GLU A 10 51.14 8.85 17.19
C GLU A 10 50.16 9.60 16.26
N ASN A 11 49.56 8.95 15.28
CA ASN A 11 48.51 9.53 14.47
C ASN A 11 47.27 9.95 15.31
N ASN A 12 46.78 9.11 16.21
CA ASN A 12 45.69 9.45 17.11
C ASN A 12 45.98 10.61 18.04
N ARG A 13 47.25 10.77 18.51
CA ARG A 13 47.64 11.95 19.31
C ARG A 13 47.71 13.23 18.47
N GLY A 14 48.11 13.17 17.21
CA GLY A 14 48.16 14.31 16.29
C GLY A 14 46.75 14.81 15.95
N ILE A 15 45.84 13.89 15.62
CA ILE A 15 44.42 14.19 15.30
C ILE A 15 43.72 14.80 16.53
N SER A 16 43.87 14.24 17.71
CA SER A 16 43.32 14.77 18.95
C SER A 16 43.85 16.17 19.30
N GLY A 17 45.14 16.44 19.07
CA GLY A 17 45.75 17.76 19.30
C GLY A 17 45.24 18.83 18.34
N HIS A 18 45.05 18.52 17.09
CA HIS A 18 44.50 19.44 16.07
C HIS A 18 43.04 19.78 16.37
N MET A 19 42.22 18.76 16.66
CA MET A 19 40.82 18.92 17.04
C MET A 19 40.67 19.79 18.31
N TYR A 20 41.49 19.58 19.30
CA TYR A 20 41.49 20.40 20.52
C TYR A 20 41.81 21.87 20.22
N THR A 21 42.77 22.14 19.34
CA THR A 21 43.13 23.51 18.94
C THR A 21 41.97 24.19 18.21
N LEU A 22 41.29 23.49 17.30
CA LEU A 22 40.14 24.03 16.61
C LEU A 22 38.93 24.23 17.55
N HIS A 23 38.75 23.32 18.51
CA HIS A 23 37.75 23.50 19.56
C HIS A 23 38.00 24.72 20.42
N GLN A 24 39.24 24.97 20.82
CA GLN A 24 39.62 26.19 21.57
C GLN A 24 39.35 27.46 20.76
N ARG A 25 39.65 27.46 19.44
CA ARG A 25 39.34 28.59 18.53
C ARG A 25 37.84 28.81 18.45
N LEU A 26 37.06 27.73 18.32
CA LEU A 26 35.61 27.79 18.32
C LEU A 26 35.07 28.37 19.63
N PHE A 27 35.53 27.87 20.76
CA PHE A 27 35.12 28.36 22.08
C PHE A 27 35.45 29.84 22.28
N HIS A 28 36.66 30.26 21.86
CA HIS A 28 37.06 31.67 21.89
C HIS A 28 36.17 32.51 20.99
N ALA A 29 35.87 32.07 19.78
CA ALA A 29 34.97 32.78 18.85
C ALA A 29 33.56 32.94 19.45
N LEU A 30 33.02 31.87 20.03
CA LEU A 30 31.72 31.90 20.69
C LEU A 30 31.71 32.79 21.95
N SER A 31 32.81 32.92 22.67
CA SER A 31 32.94 33.79 23.85
C SER A 31 32.93 35.30 23.54
N LEU A 32 33.14 35.69 22.28
CA LEU A 32 33.03 37.10 21.84
C LEU A 32 31.56 37.57 21.74
N GLY A 33 30.59 36.62 21.69
CA GLY A 33 29.19 36.94 21.80
C GLY A 33 28.71 37.03 23.24
N THR A 34 27.50 37.52 23.42
CA THR A 34 26.84 37.60 24.73
C THR A 34 25.92 36.41 24.92
N ARG A 35 25.85 35.90 26.16
CA ARG A 35 24.86 34.87 26.52
C ARG A 35 23.75 35.51 27.35
N VAL A 36 22.56 35.51 26.79
CA VAL A 36 21.35 36.00 27.47
C VAL A 36 20.58 34.79 28.04
N TYR A 37 20.25 34.88 29.30
CA TYR A 37 19.47 33.83 29.98
C TYR A 37 17.98 34.15 29.84
N ASP A 38 17.26 33.25 29.15
CA ASP A 38 15.81 33.28 29.02
C ASP A 38 15.24 32.08 29.79
N GLY A 39 14.89 32.30 31.03
CA GLY A 39 14.48 31.24 31.96
C GLY A 39 15.60 30.26 32.31
N LYS A 40 15.52 29.01 31.83
CA LYS A 40 16.54 27.95 32.09
C LYS A 40 17.56 27.80 30.95
N GLU A 41 17.33 28.44 29.78
CA GLU A 41 18.19 28.29 28.61
C GLU A 41 19.05 29.53 28.38
N SER A 42 20.33 29.29 28.08
CA SER A 42 21.25 30.35 27.68
C SER A 42 21.29 30.46 26.15
N LYS A 43 20.85 31.59 25.61
CA LYS A 43 20.86 31.85 24.16
C LYS A 43 22.07 32.74 23.79
N TRP A 44 22.85 32.28 22.79
CA TRP A 44 23.94 33.06 22.24
C TRP A 44 23.39 34.19 21.37
N GLN A 45 23.95 35.40 21.53
CA GLN A 45 23.56 36.60 20.79
C GLN A 45 24.80 37.42 20.43
N CYS A 46 24.80 37.99 19.21
CA CYS A 46 25.83 38.92 18.77
C CYS A 46 25.31 39.76 17.60
N THR A 47 25.41 41.07 17.70
CA THR A 47 25.01 42.02 16.65
C THR A 47 26.14 42.40 15.70
N ASP A 48 27.40 42.20 16.09
CA ASP A 48 28.58 42.50 15.27
C ASP A 48 28.74 41.45 14.14
N ILE A 49 28.75 41.90 12.90
CA ILE A 49 28.83 41.05 11.70
C ILE A 49 30.20 40.39 11.57
N GLU A 50 31.29 41.01 12.01
CA GLU A 50 32.62 40.41 11.91
C GLU A 50 32.80 39.33 12.94
N ILE A 51 32.23 39.46 14.13
CA ILE A 51 32.20 38.42 15.13
C ILE A 51 31.36 37.23 14.65
N GLN A 52 30.15 37.51 14.08
CA GLN A 52 29.31 36.45 13.48
C GLN A 52 30.07 35.71 12.37
N ARG A 53 30.78 36.40 11.49
CA ARG A 53 31.60 35.82 10.41
C ARG A 53 32.72 34.96 10.98
N HIS A 54 33.38 35.44 12.04
CA HIS A 54 34.46 34.70 12.73
C HIS A 54 33.93 33.42 13.37
N VAL A 55 32.75 33.48 14.02
CA VAL A 55 32.09 32.30 14.64
C VAL A 55 31.75 31.27 13.57
N ILE A 56 31.10 31.68 12.44
CA ILE A 56 30.74 30.74 11.36
C ILE A 56 31.97 30.08 10.76
N ARG A 57 33.04 30.80 10.50
CA ARG A 57 34.32 30.24 10.01
C ARG A 57 34.95 29.25 11.00
N SER A 58 34.86 29.56 12.28
CA SER A 58 35.37 28.68 13.34
C SER A 58 34.54 27.40 13.47
N ILE A 59 33.21 27.49 13.32
CA ILE A 59 32.31 26.33 13.26
C ILE A 59 32.65 25.47 12.04
N ALA A 60 32.74 26.08 10.84
CA ALA A 60 33.07 25.36 9.61
C ALA A 60 34.41 24.60 9.76
N SER A 61 35.46 25.28 10.21
CA SER A 61 36.76 24.66 10.42
C SER A 61 36.76 23.55 11.48
N PHE A 62 35.92 23.66 12.50
CA PHE A 62 35.74 22.60 13.50
C PHE A 62 35.00 21.40 12.89
N LEU A 63 33.93 21.61 12.11
CA LEU A 63 33.21 20.54 11.44
C LEU A 63 34.10 19.82 10.40
N ASP A 64 34.94 20.53 9.66
CA ASP A 64 35.84 19.96 8.66
C ASP A 64 36.89 19.02 9.25
N CYS A 65 37.22 19.16 10.54
CA CYS A 65 38.15 18.27 11.22
C CYS A 65 37.48 17.01 11.83
N ILE A 66 36.16 16.94 11.82
CA ILE A 66 35.43 15.80 12.36
C ILE A 66 35.45 14.67 11.32
N SER A 67 35.95 13.51 11.72
CA SER A 67 35.99 12.29 10.95
C SER A 67 35.26 11.16 11.70
N GLY A 68 35.01 10.02 11.04
CA GLY A 68 34.35 8.89 11.67
C GLY A 68 34.93 8.48 13.02
N ASP A 69 36.26 8.57 13.16
CA ASP A 69 36.96 8.20 14.41
C ASP A 69 36.84 9.25 15.54
N THR A 70 36.53 10.51 15.19
CA THR A 70 36.42 11.62 16.13
C THR A 70 34.99 11.97 16.53
N LEU A 71 34.00 11.42 15.86
CA LEU A 71 32.58 11.68 16.09
C LEU A 71 32.09 11.40 17.50
N GLN A 72 32.69 10.41 18.17
CA GLN A 72 32.34 10.05 19.56
C GLN A 72 33.11 10.87 20.63
N HIS A 73 33.97 11.78 20.20
CA HIS A 73 34.76 12.58 21.13
C HIS A 73 33.85 13.51 21.96
N PRO A 74 34.04 13.62 23.28
CA PRO A 74 33.24 14.47 24.17
C PRO A 74 33.10 15.91 23.69
N LEU A 75 34.20 16.52 23.18
CA LEU A 75 34.23 17.88 22.68
C LEU A 75 33.19 18.15 21.57
N VAL A 76 32.82 17.13 20.74
CA VAL A 76 31.79 17.27 19.74
C VAL A 76 30.41 17.41 20.39
N LYS A 77 30.12 16.54 21.37
CA LYS A 77 28.84 16.58 22.10
C LYS A 77 28.67 17.86 22.90
N ASP A 78 29.72 18.27 23.59
CA ASP A 78 29.68 19.44 24.48
C ASP A 78 29.53 20.76 23.71
N SER A 79 30.00 20.78 22.44
CA SER A 79 29.93 21.99 21.59
C SER A 79 28.64 22.13 20.82
N LEU A 80 27.85 21.07 20.64
CA LEU A 80 26.68 21.06 19.74
C LEU A 80 25.64 22.10 20.14
N ALA A 81 25.30 22.23 21.40
CA ALA A 81 24.32 23.19 21.88
C ALA A 81 24.73 24.64 21.55
N ASP A 82 26.00 24.99 21.78
CA ASP A 82 26.52 26.30 21.50
C ASP A 82 26.63 26.58 19.98
N ILE A 83 27.04 25.57 19.19
CA ILE A 83 27.11 25.66 17.73
C ILE A 83 25.70 25.91 17.16
N VAL A 84 24.74 25.09 17.53
CA VAL A 84 23.36 25.23 17.01
C VAL A 84 22.73 26.53 17.46
N GLY A 85 22.88 26.91 18.73
CA GLY A 85 22.40 28.17 19.27
C GLY A 85 22.98 29.40 18.54
N ALA A 86 24.28 29.40 18.23
CA ALA A 86 24.89 30.48 17.44
C ALA A 86 24.40 30.53 15.99
N ILE A 87 24.29 29.36 15.34
CA ILE A 87 23.78 29.28 13.96
C ILE A 87 22.32 29.76 13.90
N VAL A 88 21.44 29.31 14.79
CA VAL A 88 20.03 29.71 14.84
C VAL A 88 19.92 31.24 15.01
N TRP A 89 20.67 31.82 15.93
CA TRP A 89 20.70 33.27 16.12
C TRP A 89 21.16 34.03 14.87
N ILE A 90 22.24 33.59 14.23
CA ILE A 90 22.81 34.24 13.04
C ILE A 90 21.80 34.18 11.86
N LEU A 91 21.10 33.04 11.68
CA LEU A 91 20.08 32.89 10.67
C LEU A 91 18.86 33.80 10.94
N GLN A 92 18.45 33.94 12.20
CA GLN A 92 17.35 34.83 12.59
C GLN A 92 17.67 36.31 12.37
N ASN A 93 18.92 36.69 12.52
CA ASN A 93 19.37 38.09 12.32
C ASN A 93 19.39 38.54 10.85
N LYS A 94 19.24 37.59 9.90
CA LYS A 94 19.09 37.82 8.45
C LYS A 94 20.14 38.77 7.81
N SER A 95 21.34 38.78 8.34
CA SER A 95 22.43 39.60 7.77
C SER A 95 22.86 39.01 6.41
N LYS A 96 22.57 39.76 5.32
CA LYS A 96 22.85 39.33 3.93
C LYS A 96 24.32 38.96 3.70
N ALA A 97 25.26 39.53 4.44
CA ALA A 97 26.69 39.33 4.26
C ALA A 97 27.19 37.96 4.73
N ILE A 98 26.41 37.24 5.56
CA ILE A 98 26.81 35.96 6.18
C ILE A 98 25.81 34.85 5.97
N LEU A 99 24.61 35.12 5.48
CA LEU A 99 23.56 34.11 5.32
C LEU A 99 24.02 32.90 4.48
N SER A 100 24.66 33.13 3.34
CA SER A 100 25.14 32.05 2.48
C SER A 100 26.16 31.17 3.19
N MET A 101 27.08 31.77 3.96
CA MET A 101 28.03 30.98 4.76
C MET A 101 27.34 30.23 5.89
N ALA A 102 26.36 30.83 6.57
CA ALA A 102 25.65 30.23 7.66
C ALA A 102 24.78 29.04 7.22
N THR A 103 24.06 29.19 6.10
CA THR A 103 23.23 28.11 5.54
C THR A 103 24.08 26.94 5.05
N ASN A 104 25.24 27.19 4.43
CA ASN A 104 26.17 26.14 4.03
C ASN A 104 26.75 25.39 5.23
N VAL A 105 27.03 26.09 6.32
CA VAL A 105 27.50 25.46 7.56
C VAL A 105 26.39 24.59 8.19
N VAL A 106 25.11 24.97 8.07
CA VAL A 106 24.00 24.10 8.51
C VAL A 106 23.98 22.80 7.70
N VAL A 107 24.08 22.88 6.38
CA VAL A 107 24.13 21.70 5.52
C VAL A 107 25.31 20.80 5.90
N ASN A 108 26.49 21.38 6.12
CA ASN A 108 27.67 20.64 6.57
C ASN A 108 27.46 20.00 7.96
N LEU A 109 26.90 20.75 8.91
CA LEU A 109 26.59 20.26 10.25
C LEU A 109 25.73 18.99 10.21
N ILE A 110 24.64 19.02 9.42
CA ILE A 110 23.71 17.90 9.30
C ILE A 110 24.37 16.69 8.60
N ASN A 111 25.27 16.93 7.66
CA ASN A 111 26.01 15.87 6.96
C ASN A 111 27.05 15.19 7.84
N VAL A 112 27.76 15.97 8.65
CA VAL A 112 28.90 15.49 9.43
C VAL A 112 28.49 14.86 10.75
N ILE A 113 27.51 15.43 11.44
CA ILE A 113 27.10 14.99 12.78
C ILE A 113 25.99 13.93 12.69
N PRO A 114 26.14 12.78 13.36
CA PRO A 114 25.13 11.73 13.37
C PRO A 114 23.78 12.19 13.91
N ASN A 115 22.71 11.66 13.33
CA ASN A 115 21.34 11.96 13.73
C ASN A 115 21.07 11.76 15.22
N SER A 116 21.66 10.73 15.83
CA SER A 116 21.48 10.45 17.25
C SER A 116 21.89 11.61 18.17
N LEU A 117 22.83 12.44 17.72
CA LEU A 117 23.31 13.62 18.46
C LEU A 117 22.53 14.89 18.11
N LEU A 118 22.02 14.99 16.87
CA LEU A 118 21.32 16.19 16.40
C LEU A 118 19.81 16.20 16.71
N GLN A 119 19.20 15.07 17.06
CA GLN A 119 17.74 14.94 17.22
C GLN A 119 17.10 16.04 18.09
N SER A 120 17.75 16.42 19.20
CA SER A 120 17.24 17.43 20.12
C SER A 120 17.28 18.85 19.55
N TYR A 121 18.10 19.09 18.53
CA TYR A 121 18.36 20.42 17.96
C TYR A 121 17.70 20.62 16.58
N LEU A 122 17.30 19.55 15.90
CA LEU A 122 16.74 19.64 14.53
C LEU A 122 15.54 20.57 14.44
N SER A 123 14.63 20.50 15.42
CA SER A 123 13.43 21.35 15.43
C SER A 123 13.73 22.85 15.53
N ASP A 124 14.83 23.23 16.21
CA ASP A 124 15.16 24.63 16.47
C ASP A 124 15.71 25.32 15.21
N MET A 125 16.28 24.55 14.29
CA MET A 125 16.78 25.04 13.00
C MET A 125 15.65 25.23 11.97
N VAL A 126 14.49 24.58 12.12
CA VAL A 126 13.42 24.62 11.11
C VAL A 126 12.87 26.03 10.91
N HIS A 127 12.54 26.75 12.00
CA HIS A 127 11.94 28.08 11.92
C HIS A 127 12.80 29.10 11.13
N PRO A 128 14.10 29.31 11.45
CA PRO A 128 14.90 30.25 10.70
C PRO A 128 15.12 29.83 9.25
N LEU A 129 15.31 28.53 8.96
CA LEU A 129 15.47 28.04 7.59
C LEU A 129 14.20 28.25 6.75
N SER A 130 13.03 27.93 7.32
CA SER A 130 11.74 28.16 6.64
C SER A 130 11.50 29.62 6.33
N SER A 131 11.91 30.53 7.22
CA SER A 131 11.76 31.99 7.00
C SER A 131 12.68 32.54 5.90
N LEU A 132 13.72 31.79 5.50
CA LEU A 132 14.72 32.20 4.50
C LEU A 132 14.48 31.55 3.11
N LEU A 133 13.47 30.69 2.95
CA LEU A 133 13.18 29.98 1.68
C LEU A 133 12.94 30.90 0.48
N LEU A 134 12.34 32.07 0.70
CA LEU A 134 12.14 33.11 -0.33
C LEU A 134 13.15 34.27 -0.17
N SER A 135 14.41 33.94 0.09
CA SER A 135 15.48 34.94 0.15
C SER A 135 15.79 35.48 -1.24
N HIS A 136 16.10 36.80 -1.33
CA HIS A 136 16.59 37.40 -2.58
C HIS A 136 17.92 36.79 -3.05
N GLN A 137 18.63 36.06 -2.20
CA GLN A 137 19.83 35.29 -2.53
C GLN A 137 19.44 33.85 -2.83
N VAL A 138 19.46 33.48 -4.09
CA VAL A 138 19.05 32.16 -4.55
C VAL A 138 19.84 31.03 -3.88
N ASP A 139 21.15 31.21 -3.72
CA ASP A 139 22.03 30.22 -3.04
C ASP A 139 21.61 29.96 -1.59
N VAL A 140 21.14 31.00 -0.90
CA VAL A 140 20.59 30.88 0.47
C VAL A 140 19.30 30.05 0.46
N SER A 141 18.40 30.33 -0.49
CA SER A 141 17.13 29.57 -0.61
C SER A 141 17.39 28.10 -0.94
N ILE A 142 18.31 27.80 -1.85
CA ILE A 142 18.73 26.43 -2.19
C ILE A 142 19.29 25.73 -0.93
N SER A 143 20.27 26.34 -0.26
CA SER A 143 20.87 25.76 0.94
C SER A 143 19.86 25.54 2.08
N CYS A 144 18.88 26.45 2.24
CA CYS A 144 17.81 26.29 3.21
C CYS A 144 16.88 25.13 2.84
N ALA A 145 16.52 24.98 1.58
CA ALA A 145 15.68 23.88 1.11
C ALA A 145 16.39 22.54 1.28
N THR A 146 17.68 22.47 0.91
CA THR A 146 18.52 21.29 1.11
C THR A 146 18.63 20.92 2.59
N ALA A 147 18.91 21.90 3.47
CA ALA A 147 19.01 21.68 4.92
C ALA A 147 17.67 21.16 5.49
N LEU A 148 16.54 21.73 5.10
CA LEU A 148 15.22 21.29 5.53
C LEU A 148 14.90 19.88 5.03
N ASN A 149 15.23 19.54 3.77
CA ASN A 149 15.10 18.17 3.24
C ASN A 149 15.89 17.17 4.09
N MET A 150 17.10 17.50 4.46
CA MET A 150 17.95 16.66 5.32
C MET A 150 17.38 16.55 6.74
N ILE A 151 16.89 17.64 7.33
CA ILE A 151 16.23 17.63 8.63
C ILE A 151 15.02 16.70 8.59
N PHE A 152 14.14 16.83 7.60
CA PHE A 152 12.92 16.01 7.51
C PHE A 152 13.24 14.54 7.29
N SER A 153 14.25 14.21 6.50
CA SER A 153 14.69 12.82 6.33
C SER A 153 15.19 12.19 7.64
N ASN A 154 15.73 13.01 8.55
CA ASN A 154 16.38 12.60 9.76
C ASN A 154 15.53 12.76 11.03
N LEU A 155 14.35 13.37 10.92
CA LEU A 155 13.49 13.70 12.05
C LEU A 155 12.85 12.44 12.65
N SER A 156 12.89 12.31 13.97
CA SER A 156 12.21 11.24 14.71
C SER A 156 10.70 11.53 14.86
N MET A 157 9.89 10.48 15.06
CA MET A 157 8.45 10.58 15.31
C MET A 157 8.08 11.55 16.45
N ARG A 158 8.93 11.62 17.48
CA ARG A 158 8.69 12.52 18.64
C ARG A 158 8.78 14.00 18.30
N GLY A 159 9.60 14.37 17.30
CA GLY A 159 9.79 15.74 16.85
C GLY A 159 8.76 16.21 15.79
N GLU A 160 8.00 15.30 15.22
CA GLU A 160 7.13 15.61 14.07
C GLU A 160 6.07 16.66 14.36
N LYS A 161 5.38 16.56 15.49
CA LYS A 161 4.33 17.50 15.86
C LYS A 161 4.88 18.93 16.01
N LYS A 162 5.99 19.09 16.77
CA LYS A 162 6.62 20.40 16.97
C LYS A 162 7.04 21.02 15.63
N VAL A 163 7.64 20.22 14.74
CA VAL A 163 8.05 20.70 13.41
C VAL A 163 6.85 21.07 12.56
N TRP A 164 5.77 20.29 12.60
CA TRP A 164 4.55 20.60 11.87
C TRP A 164 3.94 21.93 12.31
N ASP A 165 3.87 22.18 13.61
CA ASP A 165 3.38 23.45 14.16
C ASP A 165 4.20 24.65 13.64
N ILE A 166 5.54 24.49 13.59
CA ILE A 166 6.45 25.49 13.03
C ILE A 166 6.20 25.70 11.52
N LEU A 167 5.99 24.64 10.74
CA LEU A 167 5.73 24.73 9.30
C LEU A 167 4.42 25.47 8.99
N ILE A 168 3.41 25.29 9.83
CA ILE A 168 2.14 26.04 9.76
C ILE A 168 2.38 27.50 10.12
N GLU A 169 3.04 27.79 11.24
CA GLU A 169 3.31 29.15 11.71
C GLU A 169 4.12 29.96 10.69
N THR A 170 5.08 29.32 10.05
CA THR A 170 5.93 29.97 9.04
C THR A 170 5.34 29.97 7.63
N GLU A 171 4.15 29.38 7.44
CA GLU A 171 3.51 29.23 6.12
C GLU A 171 4.42 28.58 5.08
N THR A 172 5.23 27.62 5.51
CA THR A 172 6.31 27.06 4.70
C THR A 172 5.82 26.47 3.38
N VAL A 173 4.70 25.76 3.36
CA VAL A 173 4.12 25.16 2.13
C VAL A 173 3.78 26.27 1.12
N SER A 174 3.11 27.34 1.57
CA SER A 174 2.74 28.47 0.70
C SER A 174 3.98 29.19 0.15
N ARG A 175 5.04 29.31 0.94
CA ARG A 175 6.32 29.90 0.49
C ARG A 175 7.00 29.04 -0.56
N ILE A 176 7.02 27.70 -0.38
CA ILE A 176 7.59 26.79 -1.38
C ILE A 176 6.80 26.87 -2.69
N VAL A 177 5.47 26.84 -2.61
CA VAL A 177 4.59 26.98 -3.78
C VAL A 177 4.83 28.28 -4.50
N SER A 178 4.95 29.41 -3.78
CA SER A 178 5.30 30.72 -4.38
C SER A 178 6.67 30.70 -5.06
N GLY A 179 7.67 30.05 -4.45
CA GLY A 179 8.99 29.89 -5.06
C GLY A 179 8.96 29.03 -6.35
N ILE A 180 8.11 28.02 -6.42
CA ILE A 180 7.89 27.23 -7.64
C ILE A 180 7.24 28.11 -8.74
N TRP A 181 6.33 29.00 -8.39
CA TRP A 181 5.76 29.95 -9.36
C TRP A 181 6.81 30.90 -9.91
N GLU A 182 7.68 31.45 -9.06
CA GLU A 182 8.76 32.37 -9.49
C GLU A 182 9.73 31.69 -10.48
N PHE A 183 9.95 30.40 -10.37
CA PHE A 183 10.75 29.65 -11.34
C PHE A 183 10.12 29.64 -12.74
N SER A 184 8.80 29.68 -12.86
CA SER A 184 8.11 29.67 -14.15
C SER A 184 8.47 30.90 -15.00
N ASP A 185 8.82 32.02 -14.36
CA ASP A 185 9.18 33.27 -14.99
C ASP A 185 10.60 33.27 -15.63
N GLY A 186 11.35 32.20 -15.48
CA GLY A 186 12.59 31.93 -16.22
C GLY A 186 13.86 32.60 -15.66
N VAL A 187 13.79 33.18 -14.46
CA VAL A 187 14.92 33.90 -13.84
C VAL A 187 15.75 32.99 -12.91
N MET A 188 15.14 31.96 -12.34
CA MET A 188 15.76 31.11 -11.33
C MET A 188 16.50 29.91 -11.96
N PRO A 189 17.61 29.42 -11.31
CA PRO A 189 18.33 28.23 -11.77
C PRO A 189 17.53 26.92 -11.54
N ILE A 190 17.85 25.89 -12.28
CA ILE A 190 17.19 24.59 -12.23
C ILE A 190 17.32 23.96 -10.84
N GLU A 191 18.46 24.09 -10.21
CA GLU A 191 18.75 23.57 -8.86
C GLU A 191 17.76 24.13 -7.82
N TYR A 192 17.39 25.41 -7.95
CA TYR A 192 16.38 26.01 -7.09
C TYR A 192 15.02 25.29 -7.21
N PHE A 193 14.57 25.05 -8.43
CA PHE A 193 13.32 24.33 -8.67
C PHE A 193 13.37 22.90 -8.13
N GLN A 194 14.48 22.20 -8.35
CA GLN A 194 14.66 20.82 -7.88
C GLN A 194 14.60 20.74 -6.34
N GLU A 195 15.32 21.64 -5.63
CA GLU A 195 15.31 21.63 -4.17
C GLU A 195 13.95 22.02 -3.61
N MET A 196 13.25 23.01 -4.20
CA MET A 196 11.91 23.40 -3.76
C MET A 196 10.88 22.29 -3.99
N THR A 197 10.89 21.62 -5.14
CA THR A 197 9.97 20.52 -5.42
C THR A 197 10.29 19.28 -4.58
N SER A 198 11.58 19.02 -4.33
CA SER A 198 12.02 17.95 -3.42
C SER A 198 11.55 18.20 -1.99
N LEU A 199 11.73 19.43 -1.50
CA LEU A 199 11.27 19.84 -0.17
C LEU A 199 9.75 19.75 -0.05
N LEU A 200 9.01 20.21 -1.05
CA LEU A 200 7.56 20.06 -1.07
C LEU A 200 7.15 18.59 -1.03
N SER A 201 7.77 17.75 -1.84
CA SER A 201 7.51 16.30 -1.84
C SER A 201 7.80 15.66 -0.49
N ALA A 202 8.88 16.05 0.19
CA ALA A 202 9.23 15.56 1.52
C ALA A 202 8.18 15.94 2.57
N ILE A 203 7.69 17.19 2.53
CA ILE A 203 6.62 17.68 3.41
C ILE A 203 5.32 16.93 3.14
N LEU A 204 4.91 16.80 1.88
CA LEU A 204 3.66 16.13 1.49
C LEU A 204 3.68 14.63 1.80
N HIS A 205 4.85 14.02 1.79
CA HIS A 205 4.98 12.61 2.16
C HIS A 205 4.85 12.42 3.67
N ARG A 206 5.52 13.27 4.45
CA ARG A 206 5.60 13.13 5.89
C ARG A 206 4.33 13.63 6.60
N TRP A 207 3.74 14.70 6.11
CA TRP A 207 2.49 15.29 6.63
C TRP A 207 1.40 15.27 5.54
N PRO A 208 0.68 14.15 5.39
CA PRO A 208 -0.30 13.95 4.33
C PRO A 208 -1.37 15.03 4.23
N ALA A 209 -1.71 15.66 5.37
CA ALA A 209 -2.68 16.75 5.42
C ALA A 209 -2.27 17.97 4.57
N SER A 210 -0.97 18.24 4.45
CA SER A 210 -0.48 19.35 3.62
C SER A 210 -0.82 19.19 2.13
N ARG A 211 -1.10 17.95 1.68
CA ARG A 211 -1.52 17.67 0.30
C ARG A 211 -2.80 18.38 -0.08
N TYR A 212 -3.71 18.60 0.89
CA TYR A 212 -5.00 19.24 0.65
C TYR A 212 -4.84 20.66 0.10
N ASN A 213 -3.90 21.42 0.63
CA ASN A 213 -3.62 22.78 0.17
C ASN A 213 -2.94 22.80 -1.21
N VAL A 214 -2.18 21.77 -1.54
CA VAL A 214 -1.39 21.70 -2.78
C VAL A 214 -2.23 21.26 -3.97
N TRP A 215 -3.04 20.23 -3.84
CA TRP A 215 -3.84 19.76 -4.99
C TRP A 215 -5.01 20.69 -5.37
N ASN A 216 -5.42 21.58 -4.46
CA ASN A 216 -6.42 22.61 -4.73
C ASN A 216 -5.83 23.87 -5.37
N ASP A 217 -4.51 24.00 -5.42
CA ASP A 217 -3.84 25.13 -6.06
C ASP A 217 -3.78 24.94 -7.59
N ALA A 218 -4.74 25.56 -8.29
CA ALA A 218 -4.85 25.46 -9.73
C ALA A 218 -3.62 26.02 -10.46
N LYS A 219 -3.06 27.14 -9.96
CA LYS A 219 -1.89 27.80 -10.55
C LYS A 219 -0.65 26.92 -10.43
N LEU A 220 -0.44 26.25 -9.28
CA LEU A 220 0.68 25.34 -9.11
C LEU A 220 0.59 24.19 -10.12
N LEU A 221 -0.58 23.57 -10.26
CA LEU A 221 -0.75 22.44 -11.18
C LEU A 221 -0.54 22.85 -12.64
N GLU A 222 -0.95 24.05 -13.04
CA GLU A 222 -0.68 24.62 -14.37
C GLU A 222 0.82 24.85 -14.60
N VAL A 223 1.52 25.41 -13.62
CA VAL A 223 2.98 25.59 -13.68
C VAL A 223 3.70 24.26 -13.81
N LEU A 224 3.32 23.25 -13.00
CA LEU A 224 3.94 21.93 -13.07
C LEU A 224 3.72 21.26 -14.43
N GLU A 225 2.51 21.37 -14.99
CA GLU A 225 2.19 20.85 -16.32
C GLU A 225 3.04 21.52 -17.40
N ALA A 226 3.15 22.84 -17.36
CA ALA A 226 4.00 23.62 -18.29
C ALA A 226 5.49 23.21 -18.15
N MET A 227 5.96 22.90 -16.94
CA MET A 227 7.34 22.43 -16.72
C MET A 227 7.58 21.03 -17.28
N CYS A 228 6.58 20.13 -17.26
CA CYS A 228 6.71 18.81 -17.86
C CYS A 228 6.90 18.84 -19.38
N VAL A 229 6.44 19.88 -20.06
CA VAL A 229 6.62 20.04 -21.51
C VAL A 229 8.01 20.56 -21.88
N LYS A 230 8.72 21.25 -20.97
CA LYS A 230 10.08 21.75 -21.20
C LYS A 230 11.06 20.59 -21.54
N PRO A 231 12.11 20.84 -22.31
CA PRO A 231 13.05 19.79 -22.73
C PRO A 231 13.96 19.27 -21.62
N ASP A 232 14.07 19.97 -20.49
CA ASP A 232 14.95 19.59 -19.40
C ASP A 232 14.44 18.34 -18.67
N PHE A 233 15.25 17.28 -18.68
CA PHE A 233 14.90 16.00 -18.08
C PHE A 233 14.93 16.01 -16.55
N SER A 234 15.78 16.83 -15.95
CA SER A 234 15.88 16.93 -14.50
C SER A 234 14.66 17.63 -13.88
N VAL A 235 14.15 18.65 -14.58
CA VAL A 235 12.89 19.31 -14.23
C VAL A 235 11.72 18.34 -14.35
N LYS A 236 11.66 17.54 -15.43
CA LYS A 236 10.62 16.52 -15.61
C LYS A 236 10.61 15.50 -14.46
N VAL A 237 11.78 15.01 -14.07
CA VAL A 237 11.91 14.06 -12.94
C VAL A 237 11.37 14.68 -11.65
N ALA A 238 11.74 15.94 -11.37
CA ALA A 238 11.30 16.65 -10.17
C ALA A 238 9.76 16.81 -10.14
N VAL A 239 9.16 17.21 -11.26
CA VAL A 239 7.70 17.36 -11.39
C VAL A 239 6.99 16.02 -11.27
N LEU A 240 7.46 14.97 -11.95
CA LEU A 240 6.85 13.63 -11.88
C LEU A 240 6.88 13.07 -10.46
N LYS A 241 7.99 13.25 -9.71
CA LYS A 241 8.07 12.89 -8.29
C LYS A 241 7.04 13.63 -7.43
N LEU A 242 6.87 14.93 -7.69
CA LEU A 242 5.88 15.73 -6.97
C LEU A 242 4.44 15.24 -7.29
N TYR A 243 4.14 14.97 -8.56
CA TYR A 243 2.86 14.36 -8.94
C TYR A 243 2.64 12.98 -8.28
N CYS A 244 3.65 12.14 -8.24
CA CYS A 244 3.56 10.87 -7.51
C CYS A 244 3.17 11.10 -6.05
N THR A 245 3.81 12.07 -5.39
CA THR A 245 3.54 12.38 -3.98
C THR A 245 2.11 12.90 -3.76
N ILE A 246 1.61 13.73 -4.66
CA ILE A 246 0.22 14.22 -4.63
C ILE A 246 -0.75 13.05 -4.86
N ALA A 247 -0.44 12.16 -5.81
CA ALA A 247 -1.27 11.02 -6.17
C ALA A 247 -1.23 9.84 -5.18
N LEU A 248 -0.41 9.90 -4.12
CA LEU A 248 -0.36 8.84 -3.09
C LEU A 248 -1.70 8.64 -2.36
N CYS A 249 -2.59 9.63 -2.36
CA CYS A 249 -3.94 9.49 -1.85
C CYS A 249 -4.98 9.60 -2.98
N GLY A 250 -6.11 8.90 -2.82
CA GLY A 250 -7.16 8.83 -3.83
C GLY A 250 -7.70 10.21 -4.24
N ASN A 251 -7.89 11.13 -3.28
CA ASN A 251 -8.35 12.48 -3.57
C ASN A 251 -7.36 13.28 -4.40
N GLY A 252 -6.06 13.17 -4.13
CA GLY A 252 -5.01 13.79 -4.93
C GLY A 252 -4.98 13.24 -6.36
N ALA A 253 -5.05 11.92 -6.52
CA ALA A 253 -5.15 11.27 -7.82
C ALA A 253 -6.40 11.73 -8.59
N LYS A 254 -7.55 11.78 -7.92
CA LYS A 254 -8.81 12.31 -8.50
C LYS A 254 -8.69 13.74 -8.99
N LYS A 255 -8.09 14.60 -8.20
CA LYS A 255 -7.87 16.02 -8.56
C LYS A 255 -6.94 16.16 -9.75
N LEU A 256 -5.86 15.40 -9.79
CA LEU A 256 -4.95 15.36 -10.94
C LEU A 256 -5.65 14.88 -12.22
N LEU A 257 -6.45 13.82 -12.11
CA LEU A 257 -7.22 13.26 -13.24
C LEU A 257 -8.39 14.17 -13.67
N GLY A 258 -8.96 14.94 -12.74
CA GLY A 258 -10.07 15.86 -13.02
C GLY A 258 -9.71 17.06 -13.90
N LYS A 259 -8.42 17.39 -14.04
CA LYS A 259 -7.95 18.49 -14.90
C LYS A 259 -7.90 18.18 -16.41
N GLY A 260 -8.14 16.94 -16.81
CA GLY A 260 -8.22 16.55 -18.21
C GLY A 260 -7.24 15.46 -18.63
N GLU A 261 -7.12 15.27 -19.94
CA GLU A 261 -6.31 14.19 -20.54
C GLU A 261 -4.82 14.53 -20.66
N SER A 262 -4.45 15.83 -20.54
CA SER A 262 -3.09 16.32 -20.77
C SER A 262 -2.06 15.64 -19.87
N LEU A 263 -2.37 15.46 -18.57
CA LEU A 263 -1.47 14.77 -17.64
C LEU A 263 -1.24 13.31 -18.03
N LEU A 264 -2.29 12.61 -18.46
CA LEU A 264 -2.17 11.21 -18.89
C LEU A 264 -1.33 11.09 -20.15
N GLN A 265 -1.50 11.99 -21.11
CA GLN A 265 -0.69 12.04 -22.32
C GLN A 265 0.78 12.33 -22.01
N ILE A 266 1.05 13.31 -21.14
CA ILE A 266 2.41 13.65 -20.69
C ILE A 266 3.04 12.42 -19.97
N MET A 267 2.31 11.78 -19.09
CA MET A 267 2.76 10.58 -18.36
C MET A 267 3.16 9.46 -19.34
N VAL A 268 2.30 9.14 -20.32
CA VAL A 268 2.56 8.11 -21.31
C VAL A 268 3.78 8.47 -22.17
N LEU A 269 3.92 9.73 -22.59
CA LEU A 269 5.10 10.20 -23.29
C LEU A 269 6.37 10.03 -22.47
N CYS A 270 6.34 10.35 -21.17
CA CYS A 270 7.46 10.19 -20.26
C CYS A 270 7.87 8.73 -20.06
N MET A 271 6.93 7.78 -20.15
CA MET A 271 7.20 6.34 -20.08
C MET A 271 7.89 5.81 -21.34
N GLY A 272 7.78 6.50 -22.47
CA GLY A 272 8.27 6.09 -23.79
C GLY A 272 9.79 6.05 -23.90
N ARG A 273 10.29 5.28 -24.89
CA ARG A 273 11.73 5.08 -25.15
C ARG A 273 12.49 6.35 -25.54
N SER A 274 11.80 7.42 -25.91
CA SER A 274 12.39 8.72 -26.27
C SER A 274 13.01 9.45 -25.06
N HIS A 275 12.72 9.03 -23.85
CA HIS A 275 13.18 9.64 -22.61
C HIS A 275 14.27 8.81 -21.92
N PRO A 276 15.15 9.44 -21.13
CA PRO A 276 16.14 8.75 -20.32
C PRO A 276 15.49 7.89 -19.23
N LEU A 277 16.21 6.89 -18.73
CA LEU A 277 15.72 5.92 -17.75
C LEU A 277 15.11 6.58 -16.52
N SER A 278 15.71 7.67 -16.00
CA SER A 278 15.22 8.39 -14.82
C SER A 278 13.82 8.98 -15.03
N VAL A 279 13.56 9.60 -16.19
CA VAL A 279 12.23 10.13 -16.52
C VAL A 279 11.22 8.99 -16.71
N ARG A 280 11.61 7.94 -17.40
CA ARG A 280 10.77 6.76 -17.63
C ARG A 280 10.34 6.12 -16.30
N THR A 281 11.28 5.91 -15.40
CA THR A 281 11.02 5.30 -14.08
C THR A 281 10.01 6.12 -13.29
N GLU A 282 10.14 7.45 -13.25
CA GLU A 282 9.17 8.30 -12.56
C GLU A 282 7.81 8.36 -13.28
N GLY A 283 7.80 8.26 -14.61
CA GLY A 283 6.57 8.11 -15.40
C GLY A 283 5.79 6.85 -15.02
N PHE A 284 6.49 5.70 -14.90
CA PHE A 284 5.89 4.45 -14.43
C PHE A 284 5.38 4.55 -12.99
N ARG A 285 6.11 5.21 -12.09
CA ARG A 285 5.67 5.43 -10.71
C ARG A 285 4.40 6.28 -10.66
N LEU A 286 4.33 7.35 -11.44
CA LEU A 286 3.12 8.15 -11.53
C LEU A 286 1.94 7.33 -12.04
N ALA A 287 2.14 6.54 -13.09
CA ALA A 287 1.11 5.66 -13.62
C ALA A 287 0.61 4.67 -12.54
N GLN A 288 1.50 4.08 -11.75
CA GLN A 288 1.12 3.22 -10.64
C GLN A 288 0.32 3.96 -9.56
N CYS A 289 0.75 5.17 -9.17
CA CYS A 289 0.02 5.98 -8.18
C CYS A 289 -1.40 6.31 -8.65
N LEU A 290 -1.57 6.64 -9.93
CA LEU A 290 -2.89 6.91 -10.52
C LEU A 290 -3.73 5.61 -10.64
N ALA A 291 -3.11 4.50 -11.04
CA ALA A 291 -3.78 3.22 -11.24
C ALA A 291 -4.22 2.52 -9.92
N LYS A 292 -3.62 2.88 -8.79
CA LYS A 292 -4.08 2.41 -7.47
C LYS A 292 -5.50 2.86 -7.15
N ASN A 293 -5.97 3.93 -7.78
CA ASN A 293 -7.35 4.35 -7.75
C ASN A 293 -8.07 3.76 -8.98
N GLU A 294 -9.17 3.05 -8.78
CA GLU A 294 -9.92 2.38 -9.84
C GLU A 294 -10.41 3.37 -10.91
N GLU A 295 -10.93 4.55 -10.51
CA GLU A 295 -11.27 5.62 -11.47
C GLU A 295 -10.05 6.01 -12.31
N GLY A 296 -8.88 6.09 -11.67
CA GLY A 296 -7.61 6.38 -12.36
C GLY A 296 -7.23 5.27 -13.33
N CYS A 297 -7.33 4.02 -12.91
CA CYS A 297 -7.06 2.86 -13.76
C CYS A 297 -8.02 2.81 -14.95
N LEU A 298 -9.31 2.91 -14.72
CA LEU A 298 -10.33 2.92 -15.78
C LEU A 298 -10.11 4.08 -16.77
N LYS A 299 -9.82 5.28 -16.27
CA LYS A 299 -9.56 6.44 -17.12
C LYS A 299 -8.28 6.29 -17.94
N MET A 300 -7.21 5.77 -17.34
CA MET A 300 -5.97 5.44 -18.05
C MET A 300 -6.23 4.40 -19.15
N MET A 301 -6.97 3.34 -18.86
CA MET A 301 -7.25 2.27 -19.80
C MET A 301 -8.20 2.73 -20.91
N SER A 302 -9.23 3.53 -20.61
CA SER A 302 -10.16 4.04 -21.62
C SER A 302 -9.53 5.04 -22.59
N LEU A 303 -8.61 5.88 -22.12
CA LEU A 303 -8.00 6.94 -22.93
C LEU A 303 -6.65 6.53 -23.55
N CYS A 304 -5.89 5.72 -22.87
CA CYS A 304 -4.48 5.44 -23.18
C CYS A 304 -4.13 3.94 -23.13
N CYS A 305 -5.09 3.03 -23.24
CA CYS A 305 -4.86 1.59 -23.06
C CYS A 305 -3.71 1.07 -23.92
N GLU A 306 -3.78 1.23 -25.24
CA GLU A 306 -2.73 0.74 -26.14
C GLU A 306 -1.36 1.40 -25.89
N PRO A 307 -1.23 2.74 -25.78
CA PRO A 307 0.02 3.38 -25.43
C PRO A 307 0.61 2.93 -24.09
N ILE A 308 -0.22 2.71 -23.07
CA ILE A 308 0.23 2.26 -21.75
C ILE A 308 0.74 0.82 -21.82
N VAL A 309 -0.01 -0.09 -22.44
CA VAL A 309 0.42 -1.49 -22.62
C VAL A 309 1.71 -1.55 -23.40
N LYS A 310 1.83 -0.77 -24.47
CA LYS A 310 3.08 -0.66 -25.24
C LYS A 310 4.22 -0.14 -24.39
N ALA A 311 3.99 0.88 -23.57
CA ALA A 311 5.01 1.41 -22.66
C ALA A 311 5.43 0.35 -21.61
N ILE A 312 4.51 -0.45 -21.07
CA ILE A 312 4.79 -1.57 -20.17
C ILE A 312 5.73 -2.56 -20.85
N ILE A 313 5.37 -3.02 -22.05
CA ILE A 313 6.17 -3.96 -22.84
C ILE A 313 7.55 -3.36 -23.13
N ASP A 314 7.61 -2.09 -23.52
CA ASP A 314 8.85 -1.36 -23.78
C ASP A 314 9.68 -1.14 -22.50
N GLY A 315 9.07 -1.04 -21.36
CA GLY A 315 9.73 -0.97 -20.05
C GLY A 315 10.36 -2.30 -19.64
N MET A 316 9.71 -3.41 -19.99
CA MET A 316 10.17 -4.77 -19.68
C MET A 316 11.18 -5.31 -20.70
N THR A 317 11.40 -4.61 -21.83
CA THR A 317 12.30 -5.02 -22.92
C THR A 317 13.44 -4.02 -23.09
N GLY A 318 14.42 -4.36 -23.92
CA GLY A 318 15.53 -3.46 -24.30
C GLY A 318 16.59 -3.27 -23.22
N TRP A 319 16.61 -4.12 -22.22
CA TRP A 319 17.69 -4.16 -21.23
C TRP A 319 18.93 -4.83 -21.81
N THR A 320 20.09 -4.34 -21.38
CA THR A 320 21.38 -4.90 -21.79
C THR A 320 22.14 -5.37 -20.56
N SER A 321 22.76 -6.52 -20.66
CA SER A 321 23.59 -7.09 -19.60
C SER A 321 25.07 -6.93 -19.94
N HIS A 322 25.83 -6.41 -18.99
CA HIS A 322 27.28 -6.41 -19.05
C HIS A 322 27.82 -7.38 -17.98
N SER A 323 28.46 -8.44 -18.42
CA SER A 323 29.03 -9.47 -17.53
C SER A 323 28.03 -10.16 -16.62
N GLY A 324 26.77 -10.36 -17.09
CA GLY A 324 25.70 -10.98 -16.31
C GLY A 324 25.07 -10.07 -15.24
N LYS A 325 25.33 -8.76 -15.30
CA LYS A 325 24.71 -7.77 -14.41
C LYS A 325 23.99 -6.69 -15.22
N ILE A 326 22.86 -6.27 -14.73
CA ILE A 326 22.12 -5.13 -15.26
C ILE A 326 22.44 -3.89 -14.41
N ALA A 327 22.50 -2.72 -15.04
CA ALA A 327 22.65 -1.46 -14.33
C ALA A 327 21.44 -1.22 -13.39
N ASN A 328 21.68 -0.63 -12.22
CA ASN A 328 20.63 -0.41 -11.21
C ASN A 328 19.45 0.39 -11.75
N ASP A 329 19.70 1.39 -12.61
CA ASP A 329 18.63 2.21 -13.20
C ASP A 329 17.76 1.39 -14.16
N GLN A 330 18.35 0.47 -14.94
CA GLN A 330 17.60 -0.44 -15.80
C GLN A 330 16.80 -1.44 -14.98
N MET A 331 17.37 -1.97 -13.90
CA MET A 331 16.66 -2.86 -12.98
C MET A 331 15.47 -2.15 -12.32
N SER A 332 15.65 -0.90 -11.89
CA SER A 332 14.58 -0.08 -11.35
C SER A 332 13.44 0.08 -12.35
N LEU A 333 13.75 0.41 -13.61
CA LEU A 333 12.72 0.55 -14.65
C LEU A 333 11.97 -0.77 -14.89
N LEU A 334 12.67 -1.90 -14.95
CA LEU A 334 12.07 -3.23 -15.13
C LEU A 334 11.09 -3.55 -14.00
N VAL A 335 11.48 -3.30 -12.76
CA VAL A 335 10.63 -3.52 -11.58
C VAL A 335 9.38 -2.64 -11.65
N GLU A 336 9.53 -1.36 -11.97
CA GLU A 336 8.39 -0.43 -12.05
C GLU A 336 7.44 -0.78 -13.19
N ALA A 337 7.96 -1.26 -14.33
CA ALA A 337 7.13 -1.74 -15.44
C ALA A 337 6.33 -3.00 -15.05
N CYS A 338 6.98 -3.95 -14.36
CA CYS A 338 6.30 -5.14 -13.83
C CYS A 338 5.20 -4.78 -12.82
N HIS A 339 5.48 -3.84 -11.92
CA HIS A 339 4.48 -3.35 -10.95
C HIS A 339 3.27 -2.74 -11.68
N LEU A 340 3.49 -1.89 -12.68
CA LEU A 340 2.37 -1.32 -13.42
C LEU A 340 1.56 -2.39 -14.16
N ALA A 341 2.21 -3.40 -14.74
CA ALA A 341 1.53 -4.52 -15.38
C ALA A 341 0.61 -5.28 -14.41
N LEU A 342 1.02 -5.43 -13.15
CA LEU A 342 0.20 -6.07 -12.12
C LEU A 342 -0.95 -5.19 -11.63
N ILE A 343 -0.74 -3.90 -11.48
CA ILE A 343 -1.77 -2.97 -11.02
C ILE A 343 -2.84 -2.76 -12.10
N SER A 344 -2.45 -2.65 -13.38
CA SER A 344 -3.37 -2.42 -14.51
C SER A 344 -4.33 -3.58 -14.79
N ARG A 345 -4.22 -4.68 -14.04
CA ARG A 345 -5.15 -5.82 -14.10
C ARG A 345 -6.63 -5.46 -13.97
N TRP A 346 -6.95 -4.29 -13.38
CA TRP A 346 -8.33 -3.90 -13.11
C TRP A 346 -9.13 -3.51 -14.34
N ALA A 347 -8.51 -3.25 -15.47
CA ALA A 347 -9.20 -2.94 -16.71
C ALA A 347 -9.24 -4.19 -17.61
N GLY A 348 -10.35 -4.90 -17.62
CA GLY A 348 -10.51 -6.20 -18.26
C GLY A 348 -10.07 -6.29 -19.72
N GLU A 349 -10.24 -5.21 -20.52
CA GLU A 349 -9.88 -5.21 -21.94
C GLU A 349 -8.37 -5.13 -22.23
N HIS A 350 -7.58 -4.51 -21.36
CA HIS A 350 -6.13 -4.39 -21.59
C HIS A 350 -5.39 -5.73 -21.52
N HIS A 351 -6.00 -6.73 -20.92
CA HIS A 351 -5.49 -8.08 -20.87
C HIS A 351 -5.27 -8.66 -22.28
N ASP A 352 -6.24 -8.47 -23.18
CA ASP A 352 -6.10 -8.89 -24.58
C ASP A 352 -4.99 -8.11 -25.32
N PHE A 353 -4.82 -6.83 -25.02
CA PHE A 353 -3.73 -6.03 -25.56
C PHE A 353 -2.34 -6.53 -25.11
N LEU A 354 -2.17 -6.96 -23.87
CA LEU A 354 -0.91 -7.53 -23.39
C LEU A 354 -0.52 -8.77 -24.22
N TRP A 355 -1.47 -9.66 -24.47
CA TRP A 355 -1.26 -10.81 -25.35
C TRP A 355 -0.93 -10.41 -26.79
N GLN A 356 -1.64 -9.42 -27.33
CA GLN A 356 -1.42 -8.91 -28.69
C GLN A 356 -0.02 -8.29 -28.84
N GLN A 357 0.45 -7.59 -27.84
CA GLN A 357 1.78 -6.99 -27.81
C GLN A 357 2.91 -7.99 -27.48
N GLY A 358 2.60 -9.27 -27.29
CA GLY A 358 3.58 -10.33 -27.11
C GLY A 358 4.18 -10.42 -25.71
N ILE A 359 3.37 -10.24 -24.66
CA ILE A 359 3.78 -10.37 -23.25
C ILE A 359 4.43 -11.74 -22.97
N ASP A 360 3.95 -12.81 -23.62
CA ASP A 360 4.49 -14.16 -23.56
C ASP A 360 5.99 -14.21 -23.94
N ARG A 361 6.38 -13.52 -25.01
CA ARG A 361 7.79 -13.40 -25.43
C ARG A 361 8.61 -12.60 -24.42
N VAL A 362 8.03 -11.53 -23.88
CA VAL A 362 8.71 -10.69 -22.88
C VAL A 362 8.99 -11.48 -21.61
N LEU A 363 8.00 -12.20 -21.10
CA LEU A 363 8.14 -13.03 -19.88
C LEU A 363 9.19 -14.13 -20.09
N LEU A 364 9.21 -14.79 -21.26
CA LEU A 364 10.24 -15.77 -21.59
C LEU A 364 11.64 -15.15 -21.59
N ASN A 365 11.82 -13.98 -22.18
CA ASN A 365 13.12 -13.31 -22.20
C ASN A 365 13.60 -12.92 -20.80
N LEU A 366 12.68 -12.56 -19.89
CA LEU A 366 13.01 -12.29 -18.49
C LEU A 366 13.38 -13.56 -17.71
N LEU A 367 12.85 -14.72 -18.09
CA LEU A 367 13.13 -16.00 -17.44
C LEU A 367 14.34 -16.74 -18.00
N LEU A 368 14.56 -16.64 -19.30
CA LEU A 368 15.51 -17.49 -20.03
C LEU A 368 16.69 -16.70 -20.65
N ASN A 369 16.81 -15.39 -20.41
CA ASN A 369 17.86 -14.52 -20.95
C ASN A 369 18.04 -14.67 -22.49
N ASP A 370 17.33 -13.87 -23.27
CA ASP A 370 17.43 -13.91 -24.75
C ASP A 370 16.86 -15.16 -25.41
N PHE A 371 15.62 -15.51 -25.04
CA PHE A 371 14.93 -16.59 -25.73
C PHE A 371 14.79 -16.30 -27.24
N GLN A 372 15.45 -17.08 -28.06
CA GLN A 372 15.32 -16.99 -29.51
C GLN A 372 14.18 -17.87 -29.97
N ASP A 373 13.18 -17.24 -30.57
CA ASP A 373 12.03 -17.92 -31.14
C ASP A 373 12.44 -18.47 -32.54
N GLU A 374 12.87 -19.72 -32.59
CA GLU A 374 13.10 -20.40 -33.86
C GLU A 374 11.76 -20.59 -34.59
N PRO A 375 11.74 -20.47 -35.95
CA PRO A 375 10.51 -20.63 -36.71
C PRO A 375 9.86 -21.98 -36.40
N PRO A 376 8.53 -22.06 -36.28
CA PRO A 376 7.79 -23.25 -35.80
C PRO A 376 7.81 -24.33 -36.89
N GLN A 377 8.87 -25.10 -37.00
CA GLN A 377 8.91 -26.24 -37.89
C GLN A 377 8.50 -27.56 -37.22
N LYS A 378 8.41 -27.62 -35.88
CA LYS A 378 8.06 -28.83 -35.15
C LYS A 378 7.46 -28.48 -33.78
N LEU A 379 6.35 -29.11 -33.45
CA LEU A 379 5.84 -29.12 -32.08
C LEU A 379 6.87 -29.81 -31.17
N LEU A 380 7.30 -29.12 -30.14
CA LEU A 380 8.23 -29.68 -29.15
C LEU A 380 7.54 -30.77 -28.31
N SER A 381 8.26 -31.88 -28.07
CA SER A 381 7.82 -32.86 -27.10
C SER A 381 7.82 -32.26 -25.69
N PRO A 382 7.01 -32.78 -24.75
CA PRO A 382 7.02 -32.32 -23.37
C PRO A 382 8.40 -32.41 -22.70
N GLU A 383 9.19 -33.39 -23.06
CA GLU A 383 10.56 -33.59 -22.57
C GLU A 383 11.50 -32.50 -23.08
N GLU A 384 11.37 -32.07 -24.33
CA GLU A 384 12.14 -30.98 -24.91
C GLU A 384 11.74 -29.63 -24.27
N GLN A 385 10.44 -29.39 -24.03
CA GLN A 385 9.95 -28.20 -23.33
C GLN A 385 10.52 -28.10 -21.91
N LEU A 386 10.53 -29.20 -21.18
CA LEU A 386 11.07 -29.27 -19.82
C LEU A 386 12.60 -29.07 -19.82
N SER A 387 13.32 -29.62 -20.81
CA SER A 387 14.77 -29.44 -20.92
C SER A 387 15.13 -27.97 -21.18
N ILE A 388 14.48 -27.32 -22.15
CA ILE A 388 14.67 -25.90 -22.45
C ILE A 388 14.41 -25.03 -21.23
N ALA A 389 13.29 -25.28 -20.54
CA ALA A 389 12.93 -24.53 -19.34
C ALA A 389 13.95 -24.73 -18.21
N GLN A 390 14.39 -25.96 -17.97
CA GLN A 390 15.34 -26.28 -16.92
C GLN A 390 16.73 -25.67 -17.17
N GLU A 391 17.22 -25.74 -18.38
CA GLU A 391 18.52 -25.14 -18.75
C GLU A 391 18.47 -23.62 -18.68
N GLY A 392 17.43 -23.00 -19.26
CA GLY A 392 17.27 -21.55 -19.24
C GLY A 392 17.13 -20.98 -17.84
N LEU A 393 16.35 -21.61 -16.96
CA LEU A 393 16.18 -21.18 -15.57
C LEU A 393 17.48 -21.27 -14.76
N LYS A 394 18.37 -22.20 -15.06
CA LYS A 394 19.69 -22.32 -14.37
C LYS A 394 20.64 -21.18 -14.74
N VAL A 395 20.58 -20.70 -15.97
CA VAL A 395 21.47 -19.63 -16.50
C VAL A 395 20.91 -18.24 -16.24
N ASN A 396 19.64 -18.12 -15.83
CA ASN A 396 18.99 -16.84 -15.62
C ASN A 396 19.62 -16.04 -14.47
N PHE A 397 20.02 -14.80 -14.74
CA PHE A 397 20.59 -13.88 -13.75
C PHE A 397 19.58 -12.87 -13.20
N LEU A 398 18.35 -12.81 -13.73
CA LEU A 398 17.27 -11.90 -13.30
C LEU A 398 16.45 -12.50 -12.16
N LEU A 399 17.09 -13.14 -11.20
CA LEU A 399 16.41 -13.84 -10.11
C LEU A 399 15.46 -12.95 -9.31
N GLY A 400 15.82 -11.68 -9.13
CA GLY A 400 14.98 -10.70 -8.40
C GLY A 400 13.66 -10.35 -9.10
N LEU A 401 13.55 -10.56 -10.42
CA LEU A 401 12.33 -10.29 -11.20
C LEU A 401 11.40 -11.50 -11.28
N ARG A 402 11.86 -12.70 -10.98
CA ARG A 402 11.05 -13.92 -11.10
C ARG A 402 9.71 -13.86 -10.37
N PRO A 403 9.60 -13.33 -9.13
CA PRO A 403 8.32 -13.22 -8.47
C PRO A 403 7.30 -12.40 -9.27
N TYR A 404 7.72 -11.27 -9.82
CA TYR A 404 6.85 -10.43 -10.66
C TYR A 404 6.43 -11.15 -11.93
N VAL A 405 7.35 -11.88 -12.58
CA VAL A 405 7.05 -12.66 -13.77
C VAL A 405 6.01 -13.74 -13.45
N TRP A 406 6.14 -14.44 -12.32
CA TRP A 406 5.19 -15.44 -11.89
C TRP A 406 3.82 -14.84 -11.59
N ASP A 407 3.76 -13.74 -10.88
CA ASP A 407 2.50 -13.06 -10.56
C ASP A 407 1.81 -12.56 -11.84
N ILE A 408 2.56 -11.97 -12.79
CA ILE A 408 2.00 -11.56 -14.09
C ILE A 408 1.49 -12.78 -14.87
N LEU A 409 2.26 -13.86 -14.94
CA LEU A 409 1.86 -15.07 -15.66
C LEU A 409 0.62 -15.72 -15.06
N GLY A 410 0.58 -15.83 -13.73
CA GLY A 410 -0.58 -16.37 -13.03
C GLY A 410 -1.83 -15.53 -13.26
N TRP A 411 -1.68 -14.20 -13.16
CA TRP A 411 -2.77 -13.28 -13.43
C TRP A 411 -3.26 -13.36 -14.88
N LEU A 412 -2.36 -13.39 -15.86
CA LEU A 412 -2.70 -13.57 -17.26
C LEU A 412 -3.44 -14.91 -17.51
N ALA A 413 -3.05 -15.96 -16.81
CA ALA A 413 -3.70 -17.27 -16.96
C ALA A 413 -5.12 -17.30 -16.39
N ILE A 414 -5.32 -16.73 -15.20
CA ILE A 414 -6.63 -16.79 -14.53
C ILE A 414 -7.67 -15.88 -15.18
N HIS A 415 -7.23 -14.81 -15.83
CA HIS A 415 -8.10 -13.88 -16.57
C HIS A 415 -8.18 -14.18 -18.06
N CYS A 416 -7.51 -15.24 -18.53
CA CYS A 416 -7.54 -15.62 -19.91
C CYS A 416 -8.94 -16.08 -20.33
N ARG A 417 -9.41 -15.62 -21.48
CA ARG A 417 -10.74 -15.97 -21.99
C ARG A 417 -10.81 -17.45 -22.35
N GLU A 418 -12.00 -18.05 -22.23
CA GLU A 418 -12.23 -19.46 -22.59
C GLU A 418 -11.93 -19.76 -24.06
N ASP A 419 -12.24 -18.78 -24.95
CA ASP A 419 -12.06 -18.86 -26.40
C ASP A 419 -10.65 -18.43 -26.88
N PHE A 420 -9.73 -18.17 -25.96
CA PHE A 420 -8.37 -17.81 -26.31
C PHE A 420 -7.69 -18.90 -27.15
N ASN A 421 -7.23 -18.52 -28.34
CA ASN A 421 -6.56 -19.42 -29.27
C ASN A 421 -5.05 -19.14 -29.30
N PRO A 422 -4.23 -20.00 -28.66
CA PRO A 422 -2.77 -19.82 -28.61
C PRO A 422 -2.07 -20.04 -29.96
N ASN A 423 -2.73 -20.71 -30.92
CA ASN A 423 -2.16 -21.00 -32.22
C ASN A 423 -1.94 -19.74 -33.10
N MET A 424 -2.63 -18.64 -32.76
CA MET A 424 -2.40 -17.37 -33.44
C MET A 424 -0.98 -16.84 -33.12
N HIS A 425 -0.18 -16.63 -34.15
CA HIS A 425 1.18 -16.08 -34.08
C HIS A 425 2.24 -16.94 -33.38
N GLY A 426 2.12 -18.27 -33.38
CA GLY A 426 3.14 -19.17 -32.81
C GLY A 426 3.28 -19.09 -31.28
N ARG A 427 2.24 -18.62 -30.58
CA ARG A 427 2.25 -18.45 -29.11
C ARG A 427 2.21 -19.76 -28.36
N GLU A 428 1.69 -20.82 -28.95
CA GLU A 428 1.54 -22.13 -28.32
C GLU A 428 2.87 -22.60 -27.70
N ARG A 429 3.94 -22.60 -28.48
CA ARG A 429 5.28 -22.99 -27.99
C ARG A 429 5.76 -22.14 -26.81
N ARG A 430 5.57 -20.81 -26.86
CA ARG A 430 6.01 -19.89 -25.82
C ARG A 430 5.22 -20.09 -24.54
N ILE A 431 3.91 -20.27 -24.63
CA ILE A 431 3.03 -20.56 -23.50
C ILE A 431 3.42 -21.90 -22.86
N ASP A 432 3.67 -22.94 -23.65
CA ASP A 432 4.09 -24.24 -23.16
C ASP A 432 5.40 -24.19 -22.37
N ILE A 433 6.39 -23.44 -22.87
CA ILE A 433 7.67 -23.26 -22.17
C ILE A 433 7.48 -22.41 -20.90
N LEU A 434 6.63 -21.37 -20.92
CA LEU A 434 6.29 -20.60 -19.71
C LEU A 434 5.67 -21.47 -18.63
N ILE A 435 4.71 -22.33 -19.01
CA ILE A 435 4.08 -23.29 -18.10
C ILE A 435 5.14 -24.26 -17.53
N ALA A 436 6.02 -24.78 -18.39
CA ALA A 436 7.11 -25.65 -17.97
C ALA A 436 8.04 -24.97 -16.96
N CYS A 437 8.43 -23.71 -17.22
CA CYS A 437 9.24 -22.92 -16.29
C CYS A 437 8.57 -22.75 -14.92
N ALA A 438 7.29 -22.42 -14.92
CA ALA A 438 6.53 -22.26 -13.67
C ALA A 438 6.41 -23.59 -12.90
N CYS A 439 6.10 -24.70 -13.58
CA CYS A 439 5.99 -26.01 -12.97
C CYS A 439 7.33 -26.52 -12.39
N ILE A 440 8.46 -26.25 -13.06
CA ILE A 440 9.80 -26.57 -12.56
C ILE A 440 10.09 -25.74 -11.30
N SER A 441 9.82 -24.45 -11.33
CA SER A 441 10.03 -23.56 -10.19
C SER A 441 9.14 -23.94 -9.00
N PHE A 442 7.90 -24.36 -9.24
CA PHE A 442 6.99 -24.92 -8.24
C PHE A 442 7.58 -26.17 -7.59
N MET A 443 8.11 -27.10 -8.38
CA MET A 443 8.74 -28.32 -7.85
C MET A 443 9.98 -28.02 -7.01
N ASP A 444 10.78 -27.06 -7.43
CA ASP A 444 11.95 -26.61 -6.65
C ASP A 444 11.52 -25.99 -5.31
N SER A 445 10.39 -25.26 -5.29
CA SER A 445 9.79 -24.71 -4.08
C SER A 445 9.37 -25.82 -3.10
N ILE A 446 8.69 -26.85 -3.58
CA ILE A 446 8.29 -28.01 -2.75
C ILE A 446 9.52 -28.77 -2.22
N ARG A 447 10.57 -28.90 -3.03
CA ARG A 447 11.81 -29.58 -2.62
C ARG A 447 12.58 -28.80 -1.56
N LYS A 448 12.71 -27.49 -1.75
CA LYS A 448 13.42 -26.57 -0.84
C LYS A 448 12.66 -26.25 0.44
N GLY A 449 11.35 -26.27 0.42
CA GLY A 449 10.49 -25.94 1.54
C GLY A 449 10.78 -26.70 2.85
N HIS A 450 11.63 -27.75 2.80
CA HIS A 450 12.09 -28.50 3.95
C HIS A 450 13.45 -28.06 4.50
N GLN A 451 14.16 -27.15 3.80
CA GLN A 451 15.50 -26.69 4.14
C GLN A 451 15.54 -25.20 4.48
N ILE A 452 14.37 -24.55 4.57
CA ILE A 452 14.30 -23.13 4.89
C ILE A 452 14.81 -22.94 6.32
N CYS A 453 16.09 -22.60 6.44
CA CYS A 453 16.64 -22.01 7.64
C CYS A 453 15.93 -20.68 7.87
N GLN A 454 15.63 -20.37 9.13
CA GLN A 454 14.93 -19.17 9.60
C GLN A 454 15.47 -17.82 9.09
N ASN A 455 16.52 -17.80 8.27
CA ASN A 455 17.25 -16.62 7.84
C ASN A 455 16.87 -16.10 6.42
N ASP A 456 16.04 -16.80 5.64
CA ASP A 456 15.78 -16.44 4.24
C ASP A 456 14.28 -16.29 3.93
N ILE A 457 13.64 -15.30 4.58
CA ILE A 457 12.24 -14.93 4.32
C ILE A 457 12.04 -14.52 2.86
N ALA A 458 13.02 -13.83 2.25
CA ALA A 458 12.93 -13.38 0.85
C ALA A 458 12.86 -14.54 -0.16
N ASP A 459 13.61 -15.62 0.05
CA ASP A 459 13.58 -16.79 -0.85
C ASP A 459 12.28 -17.58 -0.72
N THR A 460 11.63 -17.52 0.44
CA THR A 460 10.34 -18.17 0.69
C THR A 460 9.21 -17.45 -0.05
N PHE A 461 9.18 -16.12 -0.08
CA PHE A 461 8.23 -15.34 -0.90
C PHE A 461 8.40 -15.61 -2.40
N ARG A 462 9.63 -15.75 -2.87
CA ARG A 462 9.93 -16.11 -4.27
C ARG A 462 9.39 -17.48 -4.65
N SER A 463 9.47 -18.43 -3.73
CA SER A 463 8.95 -19.79 -3.92
C SER A 463 7.42 -19.81 -3.97
N GLU A 464 6.76 -18.97 -3.20
CA GLU A 464 5.31 -18.88 -3.15
C GLU A 464 4.71 -18.34 -4.46
N ALA A 465 5.32 -17.34 -5.07
CA ALA A 465 4.84 -16.74 -6.32
C ALA A 465 4.75 -17.77 -7.47
N ALA A 466 5.75 -18.66 -7.60
CA ALA A 466 5.71 -19.73 -8.58
C ALA A 466 4.56 -20.72 -8.31
N SER A 467 4.32 -21.05 -7.05
CA SER A 467 3.25 -21.96 -6.64
C SER A 467 1.87 -21.38 -6.95
N ARG A 468 1.67 -20.10 -6.66
CA ARG A 468 0.45 -19.35 -7.01
C ARG A 468 0.23 -19.33 -8.53
N ALA A 469 1.28 -19.04 -9.30
CA ALA A 469 1.18 -19.03 -10.77
C ALA A 469 0.73 -20.36 -11.33
N VAL A 470 1.31 -21.47 -10.86
CA VAL A 470 0.91 -22.83 -11.29
C VAL A 470 -0.54 -23.12 -10.92
N MET A 471 -0.96 -22.74 -9.73
CA MET A 471 -2.34 -22.91 -9.28
C MET A 471 -3.30 -22.12 -10.18
N MET A 472 -3.01 -20.85 -10.47
CA MET A 472 -3.82 -20.00 -11.35
C MET A 472 -3.87 -20.55 -12.79
N MET A 473 -2.79 -21.17 -13.29
CA MET A 473 -2.79 -21.82 -14.59
C MET A 473 -3.63 -23.09 -14.61
N ILE A 474 -3.54 -23.94 -13.58
CA ILE A 474 -4.34 -25.18 -13.47
C ILE A 474 -5.83 -24.88 -13.48
N TYR A 475 -6.23 -23.79 -12.83
CA TYR A 475 -7.61 -23.34 -12.72
C TYR A 475 -7.98 -22.21 -13.69
N SER A 476 -7.18 -22.00 -14.76
CA SER A 476 -7.47 -21.05 -15.81
C SER A 476 -8.81 -21.37 -16.49
N PRO A 477 -9.65 -20.37 -16.78
CA PRO A 477 -10.83 -20.54 -17.65
C PRO A 477 -10.46 -21.01 -19.05
N CYS A 478 -9.27 -20.65 -19.53
CA CYS A 478 -8.75 -21.09 -20.81
C CYS A 478 -8.41 -22.59 -20.76
N LYS A 479 -9.19 -23.39 -21.49
CA LYS A 479 -9.03 -24.86 -21.55
C LYS A 479 -7.63 -25.29 -21.98
N TYR A 480 -7.03 -24.54 -22.89
CA TYR A 480 -5.65 -24.82 -23.37
C TYR A 480 -4.64 -24.71 -22.22
N ILE A 481 -4.62 -23.54 -21.54
CA ILE A 481 -3.67 -23.29 -20.43
C ILE A 481 -3.90 -24.30 -19.31
N ALA A 482 -5.14 -24.50 -18.90
CA ALA A 482 -5.49 -25.41 -17.83
C ALA A 482 -5.06 -26.86 -18.13
N SER A 483 -5.37 -27.37 -19.33
CA SER A 483 -5.01 -28.75 -19.71
C SER A 483 -3.50 -28.91 -19.84
N LYS A 484 -2.79 -27.94 -20.38
CA LYS A 484 -1.33 -27.99 -20.50
C LYS A 484 -0.65 -27.92 -19.14
N ALA A 485 -1.08 -27.02 -18.26
CA ALA A 485 -0.53 -26.92 -16.90
C ALA A 485 -0.73 -28.22 -16.11
N ARG A 486 -1.93 -28.81 -16.17
CA ARG A 486 -2.22 -30.12 -15.54
C ARG A 486 -1.33 -31.21 -16.12
N PHE A 487 -1.19 -31.25 -17.43
CA PHE A 487 -0.37 -32.27 -18.10
C PHE A 487 1.12 -32.15 -17.77
N ILE A 488 1.71 -30.96 -17.91
CA ILE A 488 3.14 -30.73 -17.63
C ILE A 488 3.43 -30.98 -16.15
N LEU A 489 2.57 -30.52 -15.24
CA LEU A 489 2.74 -30.78 -13.81
C LEU A 489 2.61 -32.27 -13.50
N TYR A 490 1.69 -33.00 -14.13
CA TYR A 490 1.57 -34.45 -14.00
C TYR A 490 2.87 -35.16 -14.41
N GLU A 491 3.44 -34.81 -15.55
CA GLU A 491 4.71 -35.42 -16.02
C GLU A 491 5.88 -35.16 -15.06
N ILE A 492 5.99 -33.94 -14.51
CA ILE A 492 7.02 -33.59 -13.53
C ILE A 492 6.81 -34.33 -12.20
N LEU A 493 5.56 -34.51 -11.75
CA LEU A 493 5.24 -35.16 -10.49
C LEU A 493 5.33 -36.69 -10.59
N ARG A 494 5.03 -37.25 -11.75
CA ARG A 494 4.88 -38.69 -11.98
C ARG A 494 5.99 -39.58 -11.35
N PRO A 495 7.29 -39.22 -11.43
CA PRO A 495 8.35 -40.07 -10.90
C PRO A 495 8.32 -40.28 -9.38
N ALA A 496 7.73 -39.33 -8.64
CA ALA A 496 7.74 -39.36 -7.16
C ALA A 496 6.42 -38.88 -6.52
N SER A 497 5.33 -38.85 -7.28
CA SER A 497 4.05 -38.26 -6.89
C SER A 497 3.51 -38.77 -5.54
N LYS A 498 3.48 -40.08 -5.34
CA LYS A 498 2.97 -40.71 -4.09
C LYS A 498 3.81 -40.32 -2.87
N LYS A 499 5.12 -40.19 -3.04
CA LYS A 499 6.03 -39.77 -1.96
C LYS A 499 5.81 -38.31 -1.59
N TYR A 500 5.70 -37.43 -2.60
CA TYR A 500 5.44 -36.00 -2.37
C TYR A 500 4.06 -35.78 -1.77
N LEU A 501 3.01 -36.43 -2.29
CA LEU A 501 1.65 -36.29 -1.76
C LEU A 501 1.55 -36.75 -0.31
N LYS A 502 2.08 -37.93 0.04
CA LYS A 502 2.09 -38.43 1.43
C LYS A 502 2.84 -37.48 2.36
N ARG A 503 3.97 -36.91 1.91
CA ARG A 503 4.75 -35.98 2.69
C ARG A 503 4.00 -34.68 2.89
N LEU A 504 3.35 -34.16 1.83
CA LEU A 504 2.54 -32.96 1.85
C LEU A 504 1.39 -33.08 2.85
N LEU A 505 0.63 -34.18 2.78
CA LEU A 505 -0.49 -34.44 3.69
C LEU A 505 -0.01 -34.61 5.13
N HIS A 506 1.13 -35.29 5.34
CA HIS A 506 1.73 -35.44 6.67
C HIS A 506 2.12 -34.07 7.26
N MET A 507 2.67 -33.18 6.46
CA MET A 507 3.07 -31.85 6.92
C MET A 507 1.86 -30.98 7.25
N LEU A 508 0.77 -31.07 6.48
CA LEU A 508 -0.46 -30.35 6.73
C LEU A 508 -1.17 -30.84 8.00
N ASN A 509 -1.20 -32.16 8.23
CA ASN A 509 -1.81 -32.76 9.43
C ASN A 509 -1.02 -32.51 10.73
N ASN A 510 0.27 -32.16 10.63
CA ASN A 510 1.14 -31.87 11.77
C ASN A 510 1.41 -30.37 11.93
N THR A 511 0.53 -29.51 11.43
CA THR A 511 0.64 -28.07 11.66
C THR A 511 0.58 -27.76 13.15
N PRO A 512 1.49 -26.90 13.69
CA PRO A 512 1.51 -26.56 15.11
C PRO A 512 0.20 -25.90 15.54
N SER A 513 -0.25 -26.23 16.75
CA SER A 513 -1.35 -25.55 17.41
C SER A 513 -1.12 -24.05 17.56
N GLU A 514 -2.18 -23.28 17.68
CA GLU A 514 -2.30 -21.82 17.70
C GLU A 514 -1.23 -21.06 18.49
N ASP A 515 -0.60 -21.68 19.50
CA ASP A 515 0.38 -21.05 20.39
C ASP A 515 1.80 -20.86 19.81
N ASN A 516 2.11 -21.42 18.62
CA ASN A 516 3.47 -21.43 18.04
C ASN A 516 3.57 -20.88 16.61
N PHE A 517 2.60 -20.07 16.16
CA PHE A 517 2.62 -19.50 14.82
C PHE A 517 3.59 -18.31 14.71
N GLY A 518 4.85 -18.59 14.37
CA GLY A 518 5.76 -17.56 13.84
C GLY A 518 5.58 -17.42 12.32
N MET A 519 5.84 -16.23 11.76
CA MET A 519 5.75 -15.92 10.31
C MET A 519 6.38 -17.00 9.38
N PRO A 520 7.52 -17.65 9.70
CA PRO A 520 8.11 -18.68 8.85
C PRO A 520 7.24 -19.94 8.72
N ASN A 521 6.53 -20.32 9.78
CA ASN A 521 5.67 -21.50 9.76
C ASN A 521 4.41 -21.28 8.95
N MET A 522 3.83 -20.09 9.03
CA MET A 522 2.66 -19.68 8.22
C MET A 522 2.96 -19.77 6.74
N LEU A 523 4.10 -19.20 6.31
CA LEU A 523 4.49 -19.20 4.90
C LEU A 523 4.73 -20.61 4.36
N GLN A 524 5.34 -21.48 5.16
CA GLN A 524 5.55 -22.88 4.79
C GLN A 524 4.22 -23.63 4.68
N THR A 525 3.29 -23.39 5.59
CA THR A 525 1.94 -23.95 5.54
C THR A 525 1.23 -23.49 4.27
N SER A 526 1.29 -22.21 3.94
CA SER A 526 0.75 -21.62 2.71
C SER A 526 1.26 -22.35 1.46
N ILE A 527 2.58 -22.55 1.33
CA ILE A 527 3.19 -23.25 0.19
C ILE A 527 2.66 -24.69 0.08
N ASN A 528 2.58 -25.41 1.20
CA ASN A 528 2.09 -26.78 1.21
C ASN A 528 0.62 -26.88 0.80
N LEU A 529 -0.19 -25.93 1.23
CA LEU A 529 -1.61 -25.88 0.90
C LEU A 529 -1.85 -25.54 -0.57
N VAL A 530 -1.14 -24.56 -1.10
CA VAL A 530 -1.16 -24.25 -2.55
C VAL A 530 -0.75 -25.50 -3.34
N ALA A 531 0.24 -26.23 -2.88
CA ALA A 531 0.67 -27.46 -3.52
C ALA A 531 -0.46 -28.53 -3.51
N LEU A 532 -1.16 -28.72 -2.40
CA LEU A 532 -2.30 -29.65 -2.34
C LEU A 532 -3.42 -29.24 -3.30
N VAL A 533 -3.74 -27.95 -3.37
CA VAL A 533 -4.73 -27.42 -4.31
C VAL A 533 -4.30 -27.67 -5.77
N CYS A 534 -3.01 -27.53 -6.09
CA CYS A 534 -2.50 -27.89 -7.41
C CYS A 534 -2.66 -29.37 -7.73
N TYR A 535 -2.40 -30.26 -6.76
CA TYR A 535 -2.63 -31.70 -6.91
C TYR A 535 -4.12 -32.05 -7.14
N SER A 536 -5.03 -31.37 -6.40
CA SER A 536 -6.48 -31.61 -6.53
C SER A 536 -7.01 -31.26 -7.92
N GLY A 537 -6.38 -30.29 -8.60
CA GLY A 537 -6.72 -29.92 -9.98
C GLY A 537 -6.27 -30.94 -11.04
N ILE A 538 -5.54 -31.99 -10.67
CA ILE A 538 -5.09 -33.06 -11.58
C ILE A 538 -5.96 -34.32 -11.36
N PRO A 539 -6.85 -34.69 -12.30
CA PRO A 539 -7.80 -35.78 -12.11
C PRO A 539 -7.17 -37.11 -11.68
N TYR A 540 -5.96 -37.43 -12.17
CA TYR A 540 -5.24 -38.64 -11.82
C TYR A 540 -4.95 -38.77 -10.32
N TYR A 541 -4.68 -37.67 -9.62
CA TYR A 541 -4.32 -37.69 -8.19
C TYR A 541 -5.51 -37.56 -7.25
N GLN A 542 -6.69 -37.16 -7.74
CA GLN A 542 -7.88 -36.89 -6.91
C GLN A 542 -8.24 -38.08 -6.02
N SER A 543 -8.27 -39.31 -6.56
CA SER A 543 -8.55 -40.54 -5.79
C SER A 543 -7.51 -40.79 -4.68
N ASP A 544 -6.24 -40.56 -4.97
CA ASP A 544 -5.17 -40.75 -3.98
C ASP A 544 -5.22 -39.68 -2.88
N ILE A 545 -5.61 -38.43 -3.23
CA ILE A 545 -5.81 -37.34 -2.28
C ILE A 545 -6.94 -37.69 -1.31
N VAL A 546 -8.09 -38.08 -1.84
CA VAL A 546 -9.27 -38.44 -1.03
C VAL A 546 -8.95 -39.57 -0.08
N LYS A 547 -8.32 -40.64 -0.56
CA LYS A 547 -7.95 -41.82 0.26
C LYS A 547 -6.94 -41.53 1.37
N ASN A 548 -6.13 -40.49 1.23
CA ASN A 548 -5.12 -40.10 2.20
C ASN A 548 -5.52 -38.89 3.07
N GLY A 549 -6.81 -38.49 3.11
CA GLY A 549 -7.31 -37.44 3.98
C GLY A 549 -7.14 -36.03 3.43
N GLY A 550 -7.00 -35.87 2.09
CA GLY A 550 -6.81 -34.57 1.46
C GLY A 550 -8.03 -33.65 1.57
N ILE A 551 -9.25 -34.21 1.62
CA ILE A 551 -10.46 -33.43 1.86
C ILE A 551 -10.38 -32.77 3.24
N GLN A 552 -10.00 -33.54 4.30
CA GLN A 552 -9.85 -33.00 5.63
C GLN A 552 -8.78 -31.88 5.66
N ALA A 553 -7.64 -32.11 5.01
CA ALA A 553 -6.59 -31.10 4.94
C ALA A 553 -7.03 -29.81 4.23
N LEU A 554 -7.85 -29.89 3.16
CA LEU A 554 -8.44 -28.70 2.52
C LEU A 554 -9.48 -28.02 3.42
N MET A 555 -10.28 -28.80 4.15
CA MET A 555 -11.24 -28.28 5.12
C MET A 555 -10.52 -27.53 6.25
N ASP A 556 -9.47 -28.12 6.80
CA ASP A 556 -8.65 -27.50 7.84
C ASP A 556 -7.98 -26.22 7.33
N LEU A 557 -7.55 -26.20 6.05
CA LEU A 557 -7.08 -24.97 5.38
C LEU A 557 -8.15 -23.90 5.33
N ILE A 558 -9.33 -24.25 4.86
CA ILE A 558 -10.45 -23.31 4.72
C ILE A 558 -10.81 -22.75 6.10
N TRP A 559 -10.91 -23.61 7.12
CA TRP A 559 -11.13 -23.21 8.51
C TRP A 559 -10.02 -22.29 9.03
N TRP A 560 -8.78 -22.65 8.73
CA TRP A 560 -7.64 -21.83 9.15
C TRP A 560 -7.68 -20.46 8.46
N CYS A 561 -7.97 -20.39 7.16
CA CYS A 561 -8.16 -19.11 6.44
C CYS A 561 -9.30 -18.27 7.04
N LEU A 562 -10.43 -18.89 7.35
CA LEU A 562 -11.59 -18.19 7.93
C LEU A 562 -11.33 -17.70 9.35
N ARG A 563 -10.54 -18.41 10.15
CA ARG A 563 -10.26 -18.03 11.54
C ARG A 563 -9.06 -17.07 11.68
N ASN A 564 -8.03 -17.26 10.90
CA ASN A 564 -6.74 -16.61 11.08
C ASN A 564 -6.31 -15.75 9.90
N ASP A 565 -6.55 -16.21 8.67
CA ASP A 565 -6.08 -15.51 7.48
C ASP A 565 -6.95 -14.33 7.11
N ILE A 566 -8.23 -14.40 7.35
CA ILE A 566 -9.11 -13.26 7.17
C ILE A 566 -8.78 -12.19 8.19
N HIS A 567 -8.41 -12.58 9.40
CA HIS A 567 -7.97 -11.66 10.47
C HIS A 567 -6.55 -11.14 10.27
N ILE A 568 -5.66 -11.94 9.72
CA ILE A 568 -4.26 -11.59 9.43
C ILE A 568 -4.12 -10.98 8.05
N GLY A 569 -5.07 -11.24 7.18
CA GLY A 569 -5.14 -10.75 5.80
C GLY A 569 -5.28 -9.23 5.68
N ARG A 570 -4.52 -8.52 6.52
CA ARG A 570 -4.40 -7.06 6.58
C ARG A 570 -4.02 -6.41 5.26
N TRP A 571 -3.87 -7.18 4.22
CA TRP A 571 -3.08 -6.65 3.16
C TRP A 571 -3.81 -6.41 1.88
N SER A 572 -5.03 -6.81 1.72
CA SER A 572 -5.61 -6.63 0.41
C SER A 572 -6.83 -5.74 0.36
N LEU A 573 -7.71 -5.84 1.34
CA LEU A 573 -9.01 -5.20 1.21
C LEU A 573 -9.00 -3.70 1.58
N ALA A 574 -8.16 -3.27 2.51
CA ALA A 574 -8.13 -1.87 2.93
C ALA A 574 -7.79 -0.87 1.81
N PRO A 575 -6.80 -1.12 0.91
CA PRO A 575 -6.59 -0.27 -0.25
C PRO A 575 -7.74 -0.30 -1.26
N HIS A 576 -8.37 -1.46 -1.44
CA HIS A 576 -9.47 -1.66 -2.38
C HIS A 576 -10.78 -1.08 -1.87
N LEU A 577 -11.01 -1.06 -0.56
CA LEU A 577 -12.21 -0.51 0.03
C LEU A 577 -12.47 0.93 -0.42
N HIS A 578 -11.43 1.76 -0.46
CA HIS A 578 -11.56 3.15 -0.91
C HIS A 578 -11.98 3.22 -2.38
N ASN A 579 -11.44 2.36 -3.21
CA ASN A 579 -11.78 2.26 -4.62
C ASN A 579 -13.22 1.81 -4.82
N ILE A 580 -13.67 0.78 -4.09
CA ILE A 580 -15.04 0.27 -4.13
C ILE A 580 -16.04 1.36 -3.75
N LEU A 581 -15.74 2.11 -2.69
CA LEU A 581 -16.59 3.21 -2.24
C LEU A 581 -16.67 4.34 -3.26
N SER A 582 -15.55 4.62 -3.98
CA SER A 582 -15.51 5.68 -4.97
C SER A 582 -16.24 5.32 -6.26
N GLU A 583 -16.26 4.04 -6.65
CA GLU A 583 -16.69 3.60 -7.99
C GLU A 583 -17.95 2.75 -8.04
N ARG A 584 -18.45 2.36 -6.86
CA ARG A 584 -19.70 1.61 -6.77
C ARG A 584 -19.69 0.31 -7.58
N THR A 585 -18.57 -0.42 -7.51
CA THR A 585 -18.49 -1.75 -8.10
C THR A 585 -19.14 -2.77 -7.20
N CYS A 586 -19.91 -3.67 -7.75
CA CYS A 586 -20.60 -4.72 -6.99
C CYS A 586 -19.77 -5.98 -6.77
N CYS A 587 -18.63 -6.06 -7.41
CA CYS A 587 -17.88 -7.31 -7.57
C CYS A 587 -16.49 -7.25 -6.95
N TRP A 588 -16.30 -6.46 -5.89
CA TRP A 588 -14.99 -6.35 -5.23
C TRP A 588 -14.52 -7.68 -4.60
N VAL A 589 -15.45 -8.56 -4.24
CA VAL A 589 -15.15 -9.92 -3.78
C VAL A 589 -14.87 -10.86 -4.95
N CYS A 590 -14.72 -10.34 -6.17
CA CYS A 590 -14.27 -11.11 -7.31
C CYS A 590 -12.80 -11.49 -7.19
N LYS A 591 -12.38 -12.43 -8.02
CA LYS A 591 -11.00 -12.96 -8.04
C LYS A 591 -9.90 -11.90 -8.16
N GLU A 592 -10.21 -10.75 -8.77
CA GLU A 592 -9.27 -9.66 -8.95
C GLU A 592 -8.83 -9.03 -7.65
N ASP A 593 -9.68 -9.13 -6.62
CA ASP A 593 -9.44 -8.55 -5.30
C ASP A 593 -8.82 -9.56 -4.31
N TRP A 594 -8.68 -10.81 -4.74
CA TRP A 594 -8.10 -11.88 -3.93
C TRP A 594 -6.59 -11.87 -4.07
N GLU A 595 -5.92 -11.17 -3.19
CA GLU A 595 -4.46 -11.15 -3.07
C GLU A 595 -3.99 -11.80 -1.77
N GLY A 596 -2.73 -12.24 -1.77
CA GLY A 596 -2.14 -12.82 -0.56
C GLY A 596 -2.86 -14.07 -0.08
N ASN A 597 -3.17 -14.13 1.21
CA ASN A 597 -3.75 -15.32 1.83
C ASN A 597 -5.22 -15.55 1.44
N ASN A 598 -5.95 -14.52 1.04
CA ASN A 598 -7.32 -14.65 0.56
C ASN A 598 -7.42 -15.52 -0.70
N ILE A 599 -6.39 -15.53 -1.53
CA ILE A 599 -6.26 -16.43 -2.66
C ILE A 599 -6.30 -17.89 -2.20
N LEU A 600 -5.69 -18.21 -1.06
CA LEU A 600 -5.69 -19.57 -0.51
C LEU A 600 -7.10 -20.04 -0.16
N LEU A 601 -7.89 -19.22 0.50
CA LEU A 601 -9.29 -19.52 0.77
C LEU A 601 -10.05 -19.81 -0.53
N PHE A 602 -9.94 -18.92 -1.50
CA PHE A 602 -10.62 -19.04 -2.78
C PHE A 602 -10.25 -20.33 -3.52
N TYR A 603 -8.96 -20.62 -3.65
CA TYR A 603 -8.51 -21.81 -4.35
C TYR A 603 -8.64 -23.09 -3.51
N GLY A 604 -8.61 -22.97 -2.19
CA GLY A 604 -8.96 -24.08 -1.29
C GLY A 604 -10.40 -24.54 -1.51
N LEU A 605 -11.33 -23.59 -1.59
CA LEU A 605 -12.74 -23.86 -1.95
C LEU A 605 -12.86 -24.50 -3.35
N TRP A 606 -12.10 -23.99 -4.31
CA TRP A 606 -12.11 -24.55 -5.66
C TRP A 606 -11.52 -25.97 -5.70
N GLY A 607 -10.39 -26.21 -5.08
CA GLY A 607 -9.80 -27.54 -4.98
C GLY A 607 -10.73 -28.55 -4.31
N LEU A 608 -11.44 -28.12 -3.26
CA LEU A 608 -12.45 -28.94 -2.60
C LEU A 608 -13.63 -29.27 -3.55
N ALA A 609 -14.12 -28.26 -4.29
CA ALA A 609 -15.18 -28.45 -5.30
C ALA A 609 -14.77 -29.51 -6.34
N GLU A 610 -13.55 -29.43 -6.88
CA GLU A 610 -13.02 -30.40 -7.86
C GLU A 610 -13.00 -31.82 -7.30
N LEU A 611 -12.57 -32.00 -6.05
CA LEU A 611 -12.53 -33.32 -5.39
C LEU A 611 -13.95 -33.89 -5.14
N MET A 612 -14.92 -33.05 -4.84
CA MET A 612 -16.31 -33.47 -4.58
C MET A 612 -17.07 -33.82 -5.85
N HIS A 613 -16.74 -33.21 -7.00
CA HIS A 613 -17.37 -33.55 -8.29
C HIS A 613 -16.86 -34.87 -8.89
N SER A 614 -15.65 -35.30 -8.54
CA SER A 614 -15.12 -36.55 -9.01
C SER A 614 -15.84 -37.71 -8.30
N GLY A 615 -16.88 -38.31 -8.93
CA GLY A 615 -17.85 -39.28 -8.48
C GLY A 615 -17.49 -40.37 -7.43
N SER A 616 -16.24 -40.42 -6.99
CA SER A 616 -15.77 -41.28 -5.88
C SER A 616 -16.14 -40.68 -4.49
N SER A 617 -16.56 -39.45 -4.42
CA SER A 617 -16.71 -38.72 -3.16
C SER A 617 -18.08 -38.90 -2.48
N ARG A 618 -19.15 -39.23 -3.25
CA ARG A 618 -20.49 -39.40 -2.67
C ARG A 618 -20.56 -40.48 -1.59
N ASN A 619 -19.73 -41.52 -1.69
CA ASN A 619 -19.70 -42.61 -0.69
C ASN A 619 -18.80 -42.28 0.52
N ASN A 620 -17.94 -41.26 0.44
CA ASN A 620 -17.00 -40.94 1.50
C ASN A 620 -17.52 -39.86 2.47
N VAL A 621 -18.57 -39.14 2.09
CA VAL A 621 -19.20 -38.15 2.98
C VAL A 621 -19.95 -38.85 4.13
N GLU A 622 -20.45 -40.07 3.90
CA GLU A 622 -21.03 -40.92 4.96
C GLU A 622 -20.00 -41.35 6.01
N ILE A 623 -18.71 -41.38 5.66
CA ILE A 623 -17.62 -41.78 6.58
C ILE A 623 -17.28 -40.61 7.55
N PHE A 624 -17.51 -39.36 7.16
CA PHE A 624 -17.28 -38.21 8.03
C PHE A 624 -18.40 -37.99 9.05
N GLY A 625 -19.59 -38.49 8.82
CA GLY A 625 -20.76 -38.31 9.69
C GLY A 625 -20.67 -38.97 11.10
N GLY A 626 -19.58 -39.61 11.43
CA GLY A 626 -19.43 -40.34 12.70
C GLY A 626 -18.61 -39.63 13.79
N GLN A 627 -17.85 -38.57 13.50
CA GLN A 627 -16.92 -37.94 14.44
C GLN A 627 -16.82 -36.40 14.34
N LEU A 628 -17.60 -35.77 13.50
CA LEU A 628 -17.59 -34.30 13.40
C LEU A 628 -18.53 -33.70 14.43
N ASP A 629 -18.09 -32.66 15.13
CA ASP A 629 -18.98 -31.80 15.94
C ASP A 629 -20.11 -31.27 15.05
N TYR A 630 -21.29 -31.09 15.62
CA TYR A 630 -22.50 -30.67 14.89
C TYR A 630 -22.26 -29.43 14.01
N THR A 631 -21.43 -28.50 14.48
CA THR A 631 -21.00 -27.29 13.76
C THR A 631 -20.14 -27.57 12.52
N GLU A 632 -19.31 -28.59 12.56
CA GLU A 632 -18.46 -29.00 11.42
C GLU A 632 -19.28 -29.72 10.34
N ALA A 633 -20.26 -30.52 10.74
CA ALA A 633 -21.19 -31.17 9.80
C ALA A 633 -22.03 -30.16 9.03
N GLU A 634 -22.48 -29.08 9.66
CA GLU A 634 -23.21 -27.99 9.02
C GLU A 634 -22.35 -27.18 8.06
N PHE A 635 -21.11 -26.91 8.42
CA PHE A 635 -20.14 -26.26 7.56
C PHE A 635 -19.85 -27.10 6.30
N VAL A 636 -19.64 -28.41 6.47
CA VAL A 636 -19.47 -29.34 5.35
C VAL A 636 -20.71 -29.35 4.44
N SER A 637 -21.91 -29.34 5.02
CA SER A 637 -23.17 -29.29 4.25
C SER A 637 -23.26 -28.00 3.44
N THR A 638 -22.94 -26.87 4.06
CA THR A 638 -22.94 -25.54 3.38
C THR A 638 -21.91 -25.50 2.26
N LEU A 639 -20.71 -26.04 2.48
CA LEU A 639 -19.70 -26.15 1.43
C LEU A 639 -20.14 -27.10 0.30
N GLN A 640 -20.84 -28.19 0.60
CA GLN A 640 -21.39 -29.10 -0.40
C GLN A 640 -22.44 -28.42 -1.27
N GLU A 641 -23.31 -27.59 -0.70
CA GLU A 641 -24.28 -26.81 -1.44
C GLU A 641 -23.59 -25.80 -2.35
N ILE A 642 -22.58 -25.09 -1.84
CA ILE A 642 -21.77 -24.14 -2.62
C ILE A 642 -21.08 -24.84 -3.80
N CYS A 643 -20.59 -26.06 -3.58
CA CYS A 643 -19.88 -26.82 -4.60
C CYS A 643 -20.79 -27.55 -5.59
N SER A 644 -22.04 -27.87 -5.22
CA SER A 644 -22.96 -28.66 -6.06
C SER A 644 -23.60 -27.87 -7.22
N ASP A 645 -23.73 -26.56 -7.09
CA ASP A 645 -24.31 -25.67 -8.13
C ASP A 645 -23.34 -25.28 -9.26
N SER A 646 -22.18 -25.93 -9.36
CA SER A 646 -21.08 -25.49 -10.20
C SER A 646 -21.10 -26.04 -11.63
N THR A 647 -21.94 -25.49 -12.47
CA THR A 647 -21.98 -25.79 -13.92
C THR A 647 -21.07 -24.92 -14.80
N SER A 648 -20.42 -23.89 -14.25
CA SER A 648 -19.49 -23.05 -15.01
C SER A 648 -18.18 -22.78 -14.26
N PRO A 649 -17.04 -22.73 -14.97
CA PRO A 649 -15.70 -22.55 -14.39
C PRO A 649 -15.40 -21.09 -14.03
N GLY A 650 -16.38 -20.34 -13.55
CA GLY A 650 -16.21 -18.97 -13.06
C GLY A 650 -16.02 -18.93 -11.56
N ILE A 651 -15.50 -17.85 -11.08
CA ILE A 651 -15.43 -17.53 -9.65
C ILE A 651 -16.84 -17.55 -9.08
N LYS A 652 -17.04 -18.28 -8.02
CA LYS A 652 -18.37 -18.49 -7.48
C LYS A 652 -18.57 -17.71 -6.20
N TRP A 653 -19.12 -16.53 -6.38
CA TRP A 653 -19.98 -15.96 -5.39
C TRP A 653 -21.30 -16.74 -5.42
N ASP A 654 -21.88 -17.00 -4.29
CA ASP A 654 -23.10 -17.79 -4.13
C ASP A 654 -24.23 -17.00 -3.47
N ILE A 655 -23.95 -15.75 -3.09
CA ILE A 655 -24.93 -14.85 -2.50
C ILE A 655 -24.67 -13.41 -2.91
N VAL A 656 -25.75 -12.64 -2.99
CA VAL A 656 -25.74 -11.20 -3.26
C VAL A 656 -26.32 -10.45 -2.07
N LEU A 657 -25.58 -9.50 -1.53
CA LEU A 657 -26.08 -8.53 -0.56
C LEU A 657 -26.51 -7.27 -1.30
N GLU A 658 -27.76 -6.85 -1.15
CA GLU A 658 -28.30 -5.62 -1.72
C GLU A 658 -28.40 -4.53 -0.64
N ALA A 659 -27.77 -3.39 -0.88
CA ALA A 659 -27.89 -2.22 -0.03
C ALA A 659 -29.21 -1.47 -0.29
N LYS A 660 -29.56 -0.56 0.61
CA LYS A 660 -30.69 0.34 0.44
C LYS A 660 -30.49 1.18 -0.84
N ALA A 661 -31.47 1.16 -1.73
CA ALA A 661 -31.44 1.95 -2.95
C ALA A 661 -31.54 3.46 -2.61
N THR A 662 -30.61 4.26 -3.13
CA THR A 662 -30.68 5.72 -3.10
C THR A 662 -31.02 6.23 -4.49
N GLU A 663 -31.98 7.16 -4.60
CA GLU A 663 -32.55 7.63 -5.86
C GLU A 663 -31.55 8.30 -6.82
N SER A 664 -30.38 8.66 -6.33
CA SER A 664 -29.41 9.48 -7.08
C SER A 664 -28.37 8.70 -7.88
N ILE A 665 -28.40 7.36 -7.90
CA ILE A 665 -27.27 6.56 -8.37
C ILE A 665 -27.70 5.60 -9.48
N CYS A 666 -27.19 5.83 -10.68
CA CYS A 666 -27.29 4.86 -11.79
C CYS A 666 -26.24 3.76 -11.55
N TRP A 667 -26.69 2.62 -11.05
CA TRP A 667 -25.88 1.46 -10.79
C TRP A 667 -25.73 0.58 -12.02
N ARG A 668 -24.53 0.21 -12.39
CA ARG A 668 -24.26 -0.75 -13.47
C ARG A 668 -23.28 -1.80 -13.01
N CYS A 669 -23.64 -3.07 -13.14
CA CYS A 669 -22.76 -4.19 -12.89
C CYS A 669 -22.40 -4.88 -14.21
N ASN A 670 -21.12 -5.20 -14.39
CA ASN A 670 -20.64 -5.91 -15.58
C ASN A 670 -20.83 -7.43 -15.49
N VAL A 671 -21.17 -7.96 -14.30
CA VAL A 671 -21.29 -9.39 -14.02
C VAL A 671 -22.74 -9.86 -13.96
N CYS A 672 -23.63 -9.00 -13.49
CA CYS A 672 -25.06 -9.29 -13.38
C CYS A 672 -25.91 -8.14 -13.92
N SER A 673 -27.18 -8.38 -14.18
CA SER A 673 -28.12 -7.38 -14.70
C SER A 673 -28.78 -6.49 -13.63
N LYS A 674 -28.33 -6.56 -12.38
CA LYS A 674 -28.94 -5.81 -11.28
C LYS A 674 -28.60 -4.33 -11.38
N SER A 675 -29.61 -3.48 -11.18
CA SER A 675 -29.48 -2.02 -11.21
C SER A 675 -29.51 -1.35 -9.82
N VAL A 676 -29.48 -2.14 -8.77
CA VAL A 676 -29.43 -1.66 -7.37
C VAL A 676 -28.02 -1.83 -6.80
N PRO A 677 -27.61 -1.00 -5.82
CA PRO A 677 -26.32 -1.20 -5.14
C PRO A 677 -26.28 -2.58 -4.48
N HIS A 678 -25.35 -3.42 -4.90
CA HIS A 678 -25.23 -4.79 -4.40
C HIS A 678 -23.80 -5.28 -4.45
N MET A 679 -23.53 -6.33 -3.68
CA MET A 679 -22.21 -6.95 -3.59
C MET A 679 -22.34 -8.46 -3.68
N HIS A 680 -21.47 -9.08 -4.48
CA HIS A 680 -21.36 -10.52 -4.60
C HIS A 680 -20.45 -11.05 -3.49
N CYS A 681 -20.96 -11.97 -2.68
CA CYS A 681 -20.26 -12.50 -1.50
C CYS A 681 -20.29 -14.03 -1.50
N HIS A 682 -19.56 -14.62 -0.53
CA HIS A 682 -19.51 -16.07 -0.29
C HIS A 682 -20.27 -16.39 1.00
N LYS A 683 -21.29 -17.25 0.90
CA LYS A 683 -22.09 -17.68 2.06
C LYS A 683 -21.22 -18.20 3.20
N VAL A 684 -20.19 -18.99 2.89
CA VAL A 684 -19.30 -19.57 3.89
C VAL A 684 -18.57 -18.52 4.72
N VAL A 685 -18.14 -17.41 4.12
CA VAL A 685 -17.50 -16.31 4.83
C VAL A 685 -18.50 -15.58 5.72
N LEU A 686 -19.66 -15.23 5.17
CA LEU A 686 -20.72 -14.56 5.91
C LEU A 686 -21.26 -15.43 7.05
N TRP A 687 -21.38 -16.74 6.82
CA TRP A 687 -21.79 -17.73 7.80
C TRP A 687 -20.80 -17.86 8.97
N SER A 688 -19.50 -17.81 8.69
CA SER A 688 -18.47 -17.90 9.74
C SER A 688 -18.33 -16.62 10.56
N SER A 689 -18.55 -15.46 9.95
CA SER A 689 -18.28 -14.17 10.57
C SER A 689 -19.50 -13.55 11.29
N CYS A 690 -20.72 -13.98 10.96
CA CYS A 690 -21.94 -13.35 11.45
C CYS A 690 -22.98 -14.37 11.94
N ASP A 691 -23.21 -14.41 13.25
CA ASP A 691 -24.18 -15.35 13.85
C ASP A 691 -25.61 -15.15 13.36
N TYR A 692 -26.00 -13.92 13.08
CA TYR A 692 -27.31 -13.62 12.49
C TYR A 692 -27.45 -14.25 11.09
N LEU A 693 -26.47 -14.05 10.23
CA LEU A 693 -26.48 -14.64 8.88
C LEU A 693 -26.36 -16.17 8.94
N ARG A 694 -25.61 -16.71 9.88
CA ARG A 694 -25.57 -18.13 10.17
C ARG A 694 -26.96 -18.68 10.50
N ALA A 695 -27.64 -18.06 11.44
CA ALA A 695 -28.98 -18.44 11.83
C ALA A 695 -29.99 -18.28 10.68
N LEU A 696 -29.85 -17.21 9.89
CA LEU A 696 -30.67 -16.98 8.71
C LEU A 696 -30.52 -18.09 7.67
N PHE A 697 -29.29 -18.47 7.33
CA PHE A 697 -29.03 -19.55 6.36
C PHE A 697 -29.52 -20.93 6.83
N GLN A 698 -29.59 -21.17 8.13
CA GLN A 698 -30.07 -22.40 8.75
C GLN A 698 -31.58 -22.43 9.02
N SER A 699 -32.25 -21.26 8.96
CA SER A 699 -33.63 -21.14 9.42
C SER A 699 -34.68 -21.89 8.60
N GLY A 700 -34.36 -22.30 7.37
CA GLY A 700 -35.35 -22.87 6.43
C GLY A 700 -36.40 -21.89 5.96
N MET A 701 -36.26 -20.60 6.25
CA MET A 701 -37.15 -19.53 5.77
C MET A 701 -36.89 -19.27 4.27
N LEU A 702 -37.73 -18.45 3.64
CA LEU A 702 -37.61 -18.09 2.23
C LEU A 702 -36.26 -17.43 1.94
N GLU A 703 -35.77 -16.64 2.87
CA GLU A 703 -34.49 -15.93 2.80
C GLU A 703 -33.30 -16.89 2.82
N SER A 704 -33.37 -18.03 3.50
CA SER A 704 -32.29 -19.03 3.54
C SER A 704 -32.00 -19.65 2.17
N ASN A 705 -33.04 -19.76 1.33
CA ASN A 705 -32.96 -20.28 -0.03
C ASN A 705 -32.78 -19.16 -1.08
N SER A 706 -32.78 -17.89 -0.64
CA SER A 706 -32.57 -16.76 -1.53
C SER A 706 -31.09 -16.61 -1.91
N GLN A 707 -30.85 -16.33 -3.17
CA GLN A 707 -29.53 -15.89 -3.65
C GLN A 707 -29.24 -14.42 -3.34
N THR A 708 -30.21 -13.69 -2.77
CA THR A 708 -30.11 -12.26 -2.50
C THR A 708 -30.65 -11.92 -1.13
N ILE A 709 -29.88 -11.24 -0.32
CA ILE A 709 -30.26 -10.71 0.99
C ILE A 709 -30.28 -9.18 0.90
N LYS A 710 -31.37 -8.56 1.34
CA LYS A 710 -31.47 -7.09 1.45
C LYS A 710 -30.92 -6.63 2.79
N VAL A 711 -29.92 -5.77 2.75
CA VAL A 711 -29.30 -5.15 3.92
C VAL A 711 -29.82 -3.71 4.01
N PRO A 712 -30.52 -3.31 5.08
CA PRO A 712 -31.22 -2.03 5.14
C PRO A 712 -30.31 -0.85 5.49
N VAL A 713 -29.10 -0.82 4.96
CA VAL A 713 -28.11 0.25 5.14
C VAL A 713 -27.61 0.79 3.80
N SER A 714 -26.92 1.92 3.83
CA SER A 714 -26.28 2.50 2.64
C SER A 714 -25.25 1.56 2.04
N TRP A 715 -24.91 1.81 0.78
CA TRP A 715 -23.81 1.10 0.10
C TRP A 715 -22.50 1.19 0.88
N GLU A 716 -22.17 2.38 1.35
CA GLU A 716 -20.95 2.67 2.10
C GLU A 716 -20.87 1.90 3.43
N ALA A 717 -22.01 1.75 4.12
CA ALA A 717 -22.08 0.95 5.33
C ALA A 717 -22.00 -0.56 5.03
N MET A 718 -22.69 -1.02 3.97
CA MET A 718 -22.64 -2.42 3.57
C MET A 718 -21.24 -2.86 3.17
N VAL A 719 -20.51 -2.03 2.42
CA VAL A 719 -19.11 -2.33 2.04
C VAL A 719 -18.24 -2.49 3.28
N ARG A 720 -18.38 -1.63 4.29
CA ARG A 720 -17.63 -1.76 5.55
C ARG A 720 -17.99 -3.01 6.33
N LEU A 721 -19.27 -3.37 6.35
CA LEU A 721 -19.73 -4.59 6.99
C LEU A 721 -19.12 -5.84 6.30
N VAL A 722 -19.19 -5.90 4.98
CA VAL A 722 -18.62 -7.02 4.22
C VAL A 722 -17.10 -7.05 4.41
N ASN A 723 -16.44 -5.88 4.38
CA ASN A 723 -15.01 -5.83 4.70
C ASN A 723 -14.72 -6.44 6.07
N TRP A 724 -15.50 -6.08 7.09
CA TRP A 724 -15.34 -6.66 8.43
C TRP A 724 -15.58 -8.17 8.42
N CYS A 725 -16.61 -8.67 7.73
CA CYS A 725 -16.83 -10.11 7.60
C CYS A 725 -15.65 -10.87 6.98
N TYR A 726 -14.89 -10.24 6.10
CA TYR A 726 -13.75 -10.85 5.40
C TYR A 726 -12.41 -10.62 6.10
N THR A 727 -12.25 -9.55 6.88
CA THR A 727 -10.95 -9.15 7.44
C THR A 727 -10.94 -8.99 8.96
N ASP A 728 -12.12 -9.02 9.59
CA ASP A 728 -12.33 -8.69 11.02
C ASP A 728 -11.89 -7.27 11.41
N GLU A 729 -11.70 -6.40 10.41
CA GLU A 729 -11.30 -5.02 10.62
C GLU A 729 -12.34 -4.06 10.03
N LEU A 730 -12.83 -3.11 10.84
CA LEU A 730 -13.57 -1.95 10.35
C LEU A 730 -12.59 -0.84 10.01
N PRO A 731 -12.64 -0.30 8.77
CA PRO A 731 -11.82 0.85 8.41
C PRO A 731 -12.08 2.01 9.36
N ILE A 732 -11.00 2.66 9.81
CA ILE A 732 -11.09 3.84 10.67
C ILE A 732 -11.18 5.09 9.80
N PRO A 733 -12.02 6.10 10.14
CA PRO A 733 -12.03 7.37 9.45
C PRO A 733 -10.66 8.04 9.43
N PRO A 734 -10.38 8.92 8.47
CA PRO A 734 -9.17 9.71 8.49
C PRO A 734 -9.05 10.46 9.83
N SER A 735 -7.84 10.48 10.39
CA SER A 735 -7.56 11.14 11.66
C SER A 735 -6.57 12.30 11.49
N GLY A 736 -6.49 13.18 12.48
CA GLY A 736 -5.59 14.32 12.47
C GLY A 736 -6.00 15.36 11.44
N CYS A 737 -5.02 15.96 10.77
CA CYS A 737 -5.26 17.09 9.90
C CYS A 737 -6.14 16.80 8.67
N LEU A 738 -6.26 15.55 8.20
CA LEU A 738 -7.22 15.20 7.15
C LEU A 738 -8.65 15.41 7.65
N TRP A 739 -8.91 14.97 8.85
CA TRP A 739 -10.18 15.16 9.52
C TRP A 739 -10.44 16.64 9.84
N ASP A 740 -9.44 17.34 10.36
CA ASP A 740 -9.57 18.75 10.78
C ASP A 740 -9.85 19.70 9.62
N ASN A 741 -9.38 19.36 8.40
CA ASN A 741 -9.60 20.16 7.19
C ASN A 741 -10.90 19.84 6.45
N MET A 742 -11.64 18.81 6.84
CA MET A 742 -12.96 18.50 6.29
C MET A 742 -14.00 19.47 6.81
N ASP A 743 -14.95 19.86 5.96
CA ASP A 743 -16.12 20.59 6.42
C ASP A 743 -17.11 19.67 7.18
N SER A 744 -18.16 20.27 7.78
CA SER A 744 -19.12 19.50 8.58
C SER A 744 -19.93 18.50 7.76
N GLU A 745 -20.17 18.75 6.48
CA GLU A 745 -20.90 17.82 5.61
C GLU A 745 -20.00 16.65 5.17
N GLU A 746 -18.75 16.94 4.83
CA GLU A 746 -17.76 15.92 4.50
C GLU A 746 -17.53 14.99 5.71
N ARG A 747 -17.39 15.54 6.93
CA ARG A 747 -17.26 14.74 8.16
C ARG A 747 -18.49 13.88 8.41
N LEU A 748 -19.66 14.44 8.22
CA LEU A 748 -20.91 13.71 8.38
C LEU A 748 -21.01 12.55 7.38
N SER A 749 -20.68 12.79 6.11
CA SER A 749 -20.69 11.74 5.09
C SER A 749 -19.75 10.57 5.41
N VAL A 750 -18.62 10.86 6.06
CA VAL A 750 -17.68 9.82 6.54
C VAL A 750 -18.23 9.06 7.73
N LEU A 751 -18.96 9.71 8.64
CA LEU A 751 -19.48 9.10 9.87
C LEU A 751 -20.83 8.40 9.70
N GLN A 752 -21.63 8.82 8.73
CA GLN A 752 -22.98 8.24 8.50
C GLN A 752 -22.96 6.72 8.36
N PRO A 753 -22.01 6.09 7.60
CA PRO A 753 -21.94 4.63 7.52
C PRO A 753 -21.72 3.95 8.88
N TYR A 754 -20.99 4.57 9.81
CA TYR A 754 -20.77 4.01 11.15
C TYR A 754 -22.01 4.14 12.04
N LEU A 755 -22.81 5.20 11.86
CA LEU A 755 -24.11 5.33 12.52
C LEU A 755 -25.07 4.22 12.07
N GLU A 756 -25.14 3.98 10.76
CA GLU A 756 -25.94 2.91 10.18
C GLU A 756 -25.44 1.52 10.62
N LEU A 757 -24.13 1.31 10.69
CA LEU A 757 -23.54 0.06 11.19
C LEU A 757 -23.78 -0.13 12.68
N CYS A 758 -23.73 0.91 13.49
CA CYS A 758 -24.07 0.84 14.91
C CYS A 758 -25.51 0.34 15.10
N TRP A 759 -26.43 0.86 14.30
CA TRP A 759 -27.83 0.44 14.28
C TRP A 759 -28.01 -0.99 13.78
N LEU A 760 -27.41 -1.34 12.62
CA LEU A 760 -27.51 -2.68 12.04
C LEU A 760 -26.91 -3.75 12.97
N ALA A 761 -25.80 -3.43 13.60
CA ALA A 761 -25.06 -4.33 14.49
C ALA A 761 -25.89 -4.68 15.75
N GLU A 762 -26.75 -3.79 16.21
CA GLU A 762 -27.69 -4.08 17.29
C GLU A 762 -28.73 -5.14 16.87
N PHE A 763 -29.22 -5.08 15.63
CA PHE A 763 -30.18 -6.06 15.11
C PHE A 763 -29.52 -7.40 14.75
N TRP A 764 -28.27 -7.38 14.30
CA TRP A 764 -27.56 -8.57 13.87
C TRP A 764 -26.69 -9.18 14.97
N PHE A 765 -26.75 -8.62 16.19
CA PHE A 765 -25.96 -9.05 17.35
C PHE A 765 -24.45 -9.03 17.12
N LEU A 766 -23.96 -8.05 16.36
CA LEU A 766 -22.53 -7.86 16.04
C LEU A 766 -21.88 -6.91 17.07
N GLU A 767 -21.70 -7.37 18.30
CA GLU A 767 -21.21 -6.53 19.42
C GLU A 767 -19.89 -5.82 19.09
N GLU A 768 -19.01 -6.47 18.39
CA GLU A 768 -17.71 -5.91 18.02
C GLU A 768 -17.84 -4.76 17.01
N VAL A 769 -18.62 -4.95 15.93
CA VAL A 769 -18.93 -3.91 14.94
C VAL A 769 -19.61 -2.72 15.61
N GLN A 770 -20.57 -2.99 16.53
CA GLN A 770 -21.25 -1.96 17.28
C GLN A 770 -20.28 -1.15 18.14
N ASN A 771 -19.42 -1.83 18.91
CA ASN A 771 -18.44 -1.19 19.78
C ASN A 771 -17.39 -0.36 19.02
N ILE A 772 -16.88 -0.86 17.90
CA ILE A 772 -15.93 -0.13 17.09
C ILE A 772 -16.61 1.09 16.46
N SER A 773 -17.79 0.91 15.86
CA SER A 773 -18.55 2.02 15.25
C SER A 773 -18.89 3.10 16.27
N TYR A 774 -19.33 2.69 17.47
CA TYR A 774 -19.60 3.60 18.57
C TYR A 774 -18.35 4.40 19.01
N LYS A 775 -17.22 3.73 19.21
CA LYS A 775 -15.95 4.39 19.55
C LYS A 775 -15.51 5.40 18.48
N VAL A 776 -15.65 5.03 17.19
CA VAL A 776 -15.34 5.92 16.06
C VAL A 776 -16.19 7.19 16.15
N ILE A 777 -17.52 7.06 16.34
CA ILE A 777 -18.42 8.20 16.39
C ILE A 777 -18.08 9.10 17.58
N VAL A 778 -17.93 8.52 18.78
CA VAL A 778 -17.61 9.26 20.00
C VAL A 778 -16.27 9.99 19.90
N SER A 779 -15.23 9.37 19.33
CA SER A 779 -13.94 10.03 19.15
C SER A 779 -14.00 11.24 18.22
N CYS A 780 -14.95 11.27 17.31
CA CYS A 780 -15.15 12.38 16.39
C CYS A 780 -15.99 13.52 16.98
N LEU A 781 -16.84 13.25 17.99
CA LEU A 781 -17.61 14.27 18.68
C LEU A 781 -16.74 15.30 19.41
N ASP A 782 -15.61 14.88 19.97
CA ASP A 782 -14.66 15.76 20.65
C ASP A 782 -14.05 16.83 19.75
N SER A 783 -13.93 16.53 18.46
CA SER A 783 -13.22 17.36 17.48
C SER A 783 -14.11 18.38 16.76
N ALA A 784 -15.45 18.24 16.80
CA ALA A 784 -16.32 19.08 15.98
C ALA A 784 -17.73 19.28 16.55
N ARG A 785 -17.92 20.32 17.35
CA ARG A 785 -19.19 20.64 18.01
C ARG A 785 -20.40 20.79 17.07
N HIS A 786 -20.23 21.41 15.92
CA HIS A 786 -21.31 21.59 14.94
C HIS A 786 -21.78 20.27 14.33
N LEU A 787 -20.93 19.26 14.30
CA LEU A 787 -21.26 17.94 13.82
C LEU A 787 -22.19 17.20 14.80
N SER A 788 -22.04 17.48 16.10
CA SER A 788 -22.82 16.81 17.17
C SER A 788 -24.34 16.99 17.02
N ILE A 789 -24.78 18.16 16.52
CA ILE A 789 -26.22 18.41 16.29
C ILE A 789 -26.76 17.50 15.17
N LYS A 790 -26.00 17.32 14.11
CA LYS A 790 -26.41 16.46 13.00
C LYS A 790 -26.36 14.99 13.41
N ILE A 791 -25.35 14.60 14.18
CA ILE A 791 -25.20 13.22 14.68
C ILE A 791 -26.32 12.87 15.64
N ILE A 792 -26.69 13.76 16.60
CA ILE A 792 -27.77 13.47 17.55
C ILE A 792 -29.10 13.29 16.83
N LYS A 793 -29.37 14.07 15.80
CA LYS A 793 -30.57 13.93 14.97
C LYS A 793 -30.62 12.55 14.29
N ILE A 794 -29.57 12.17 13.57
CA ILE A 794 -29.51 10.88 12.90
C ILE A 794 -29.56 9.72 13.90
N ALA A 795 -28.89 9.87 15.05
CA ALA A 795 -28.93 8.86 16.10
C ALA A 795 -30.34 8.69 16.67
N ALA A 796 -31.11 9.79 16.86
CA ALA A 796 -32.51 9.75 17.30
C ALA A 796 -33.41 9.10 16.22
N ASP A 797 -33.23 9.49 14.94
CA ASP A 797 -33.98 8.90 13.81
C ASP A 797 -33.74 7.37 13.70
N LEU A 798 -32.54 6.90 14.04
CA LEU A 798 -32.16 5.48 14.11
C LEU A 798 -32.48 4.82 15.46
N SER A 799 -33.07 5.53 16.41
CA SER A 799 -33.35 5.04 17.76
C SER A 799 -32.13 4.57 18.57
N LEU A 800 -30.94 5.09 18.28
CA LEU A 800 -29.68 4.81 18.97
C LEU A 800 -29.58 5.63 20.29
N TRP A 801 -30.48 5.38 21.26
CA TRP A 801 -30.64 6.21 22.45
C TRP A 801 -29.37 6.36 23.31
N LYS A 802 -28.54 5.32 23.38
CA LYS A 802 -27.24 5.38 24.06
C LYS A 802 -26.30 6.41 23.42
N LEU A 803 -26.32 6.51 22.10
CA LEU A 803 -25.52 7.50 21.36
C LEU A 803 -26.13 8.89 21.48
N VAL A 804 -27.48 9.00 21.50
CA VAL A 804 -28.19 10.25 21.74
C VAL A 804 -27.79 10.83 23.12
N GLU A 805 -27.76 10.01 24.16
CA GLU A 805 -27.38 10.42 25.52
C GLU A 805 -25.94 10.92 25.57
N VAL A 806 -25.00 10.19 24.97
CA VAL A 806 -23.61 10.62 24.93
C VAL A 806 -23.46 11.92 24.16
N THR A 807 -24.13 12.05 23.02
CA THR A 807 -24.03 13.27 22.19
C THR A 807 -24.70 14.45 22.90
N ALA A 808 -25.80 14.22 23.65
CA ALA A 808 -26.43 15.23 24.49
C ALA A 808 -25.48 15.75 25.59
N ASN A 809 -24.63 14.89 26.17
CA ASN A 809 -23.61 15.32 27.14
C ASN A 809 -22.59 16.29 26.51
N PHE A 810 -22.22 16.09 25.24
CA PHE A 810 -21.35 17.03 24.49
C PHE A 810 -22.04 18.36 24.17
N LEU A 811 -23.35 18.35 23.92
CA LEU A 811 -24.11 19.55 23.54
C LEU A 811 -24.59 20.33 24.78
N ALA A 812 -24.79 19.67 25.92
CA ALA A 812 -25.32 20.27 27.14
C ALA A 812 -24.62 21.55 27.63
N PRO A 813 -23.26 21.65 27.60
CA PRO A 813 -22.56 22.90 27.96
C PRO A 813 -22.90 24.10 27.06
N LEU A 814 -23.32 23.81 25.84
CA LEU A 814 -23.64 24.82 24.80
C LEU A 814 -25.12 25.12 24.69
N TYR A 815 -25.97 24.54 25.52
CA TYR A 815 -27.44 24.62 25.44
C TYR A 815 -27.96 26.04 25.24
N ARG A 816 -27.46 27.02 26.01
CA ARG A 816 -27.86 28.44 25.88
C ARG A 816 -27.49 29.04 24.53
N GLN A 817 -26.35 28.72 23.99
CA GLN A 817 -25.91 29.22 22.69
C GLN A 817 -26.75 28.60 21.58
N LEU A 818 -27.05 27.31 21.69
CA LEU A 818 -27.89 26.58 20.74
C LEU A 818 -29.34 27.07 20.71
N CYS A 819 -29.90 27.47 21.89
CA CYS A 819 -31.19 28.14 21.94
C CYS A 819 -31.18 29.53 21.25
N GLN A 820 -30.07 30.27 21.34
CA GLN A 820 -29.95 31.59 20.72
C GLN A 820 -29.72 31.53 19.21
N SER A 821 -29.06 30.51 18.74
CA SER A 821 -28.80 30.30 17.30
C SER A 821 -29.99 29.69 16.55
N GLY A 822 -30.96 29.09 17.26
CA GLY A 822 -32.08 28.36 16.65
C GLY A 822 -31.75 26.95 16.18
N ASP A 823 -30.53 26.46 16.47
CA ASP A 823 -30.05 25.15 16.01
C ASP A 823 -30.84 23.97 16.60
N LEU A 824 -31.51 24.17 17.75
CA LEU A 824 -32.34 23.16 18.39
C LEU A 824 -33.71 22.95 17.72
N GLU A 825 -34.18 23.93 16.90
CA GLU A 825 -35.48 23.83 16.21
C GLU A 825 -35.58 22.65 15.25
N ALA A 826 -34.45 22.10 14.83
CA ALA A 826 -34.36 20.96 13.93
C ALA A 826 -34.41 19.60 14.63
N LEU A 827 -34.50 19.59 15.98
CA LEU A 827 -34.47 18.37 16.80
C LEU A 827 -35.84 18.09 17.41
N ASP A 828 -36.13 16.83 17.70
CA ASP A 828 -37.34 16.40 18.37
C ASP A 828 -37.37 16.88 19.82
N GLU A 829 -38.58 17.10 20.35
CA GLU A 829 -38.78 17.65 21.68
C GLU A 829 -38.15 16.80 22.79
N GLU A 830 -38.15 15.45 22.63
CA GLU A 830 -37.51 14.51 23.57
C GLU A 830 -35.99 14.71 23.61
N VAL A 831 -35.38 14.92 22.47
CA VAL A 831 -33.90 15.14 22.34
C VAL A 831 -33.55 16.50 22.96
N ILE A 832 -34.33 17.53 22.69
CA ILE A 832 -34.16 18.87 23.29
C ILE A 832 -34.27 18.81 24.81
N ASP A 833 -35.26 18.08 25.33
CA ASP A 833 -35.46 17.90 26.77
C ASP A 833 -34.30 17.14 27.41
N MET A 834 -33.77 16.15 26.75
CA MET A 834 -32.56 15.41 27.18
C MET A 834 -31.34 16.33 27.28
N ILE A 835 -31.07 17.16 26.28
CA ILE A 835 -29.96 18.13 26.27
C ILE A 835 -30.18 19.15 27.42
N ARG A 836 -31.40 19.66 27.58
CA ARG A 836 -31.75 20.61 28.62
C ARG A 836 -31.54 20.03 30.02
N THR A 837 -32.06 18.82 30.26
CA THR A 837 -31.95 18.13 31.55
C THR A 837 -30.49 17.86 31.91
N THR A 838 -29.69 17.42 30.91
CA THR A 838 -28.26 17.20 31.06
C THR A 838 -27.53 18.52 31.38
N SER A 839 -27.89 19.62 30.70
CA SER A 839 -27.30 20.94 30.94
C SER A 839 -27.59 21.44 32.38
N VAL A 840 -28.81 21.20 32.90
CA VAL A 840 -29.16 21.54 34.27
C VAL A 840 -28.37 20.69 35.27
N ARG A 841 -28.23 19.39 35.02
CA ARG A 841 -27.44 18.48 35.85
C ARG A 841 -25.98 18.91 35.94
N LEU A 842 -25.33 19.17 34.80
CA LEU A 842 -23.95 19.63 34.77
C LEU A 842 -23.74 20.99 35.45
N SER A 843 -24.75 21.88 35.43
CA SER A 843 -24.65 23.17 36.11
C SER A 843 -24.88 23.07 37.62
N GLN A 844 -25.35 21.94 38.13
CA GLN A 844 -25.50 21.66 39.56
C GLN A 844 -24.30 20.93 40.16
N GLU A 845 -23.55 20.19 39.31
CA GLU A 845 -22.36 19.45 39.74
C GLU A 845 -21.05 20.27 39.65
N GLY A 846 -21.06 21.42 38.96
CA GLY A 846 -19.93 22.36 38.84
C GLY A 846 -20.13 23.61 39.68
#